data_30602f861b5161d1047a9e6a87d47e9c
#
_entry.id   30602f861b5161d1047a9e6a87d47e9c
#
_cell.length_a   1.000
_cell.length_b   1.000
_cell.length_c   1.000
_cell.angle_alpha   90.00
_cell.angle_beta   90.00
_cell.angle_gamma   90.00
#
_symmetry.space_group_name_H-M   'P 1'
#
loop_
_entity.id
_entity.type
_entity.pdbx_description
1 polymer ?
#
loop_
_entity_poly.entity_id
_entity_poly.type
_entity_poly.pdbx_seq_one_letter_code
_entity_poly.pdbx_strand_id
1 'polypeptide(L)'
;MAIRMTGLTSGLDTESIVNALMSAQRTKQTKVENKKQKLEWKQEVWKGLNTKLYGFYKDSVSKLRFQSNYTTKKATSANTSKLTATAKSSAASGTYQVKVKSLAAAQYVTGAKIKGVRNSDGTGYDDASTRSKLIDLCDSDGKQSFAAGTKIKIKGTKEVEIAVTDSTTISDFVDKCKEAGLNATFDAKQQRIFLSSQKSGETNKFSVTVDGGDVTGFTVDGRQAVSELKSVARYEALDAGDDTSSVAGTTKKDVDAIVEKLRTGNSITSDDVSTLKSASDTAAKKTASSFFEALAEKQTLDDTEVNNIKSALEKDSAYTSLSDEEKTKKLDAAKQAKKEEKAASLILNGNTTTANASKEDAINKLTTNGITSDYIKKDTMLGNSADTANYILDSKTDRDKAVDDKVTAYNTLVTNGKATASYSSSTALKALGLQSFDGTKEYVESDKSSDNYAPGMVLTKAASTEVVYNGATLKSDNTSIDVAGVTLNLLGTTLKEGATGANDSDYETVNVTVSNDTDGVYDSIKEFLTEYNSILTTMNTYYNADSASGYEVLTDEQKEAMSDDEVEKWNNKIKDSLLRRDSTLSGIISSMKTDMAGTVTASNGKKYSLANLGITTSATNYNEGGLLHIKGDEDDTEFSESTNTLKQMLEDDPDTVREVLSGIVSNLYDGLTKKMGTSRLSSTLTFYNDKEMASQLSDYKKEISDWESKLSTMEERYYSQFTAMEKSLASLQSQQNSLSQYLS
;
A
#
# COMPACT_ATOMS: atom_id res chain seq x y z
N MET A 1 28.94 -39.49 30.01
CA MET A 1 27.86 -40.46 30.33
C MET A 1 28.56 -41.66 31.01
N ALA A 2 28.29 -41.85 32.33
CA ALA A 2 28.75 -43.07 33.01
C ALA A 2 28.00 -44.27 32.44
N ILE A 3 28.73 -45.37 32.17
CA ILE A 3 28.09 -46.62 31.70
C ILE A 3 27.19 -47.09 32.82
N ARG A 4 25.88 -47.10 32.57
CA ARG A 4 24.85 -47.59 33.48
C ARG A 4 24.88 -49.13 33.41
N MET A 5 25.51 -49.78 34.42
CA MET A 5 25.42 -51.22 34.56
C MET A 5 24.19 -51.57 35.35
N THR A 6 23.16 -52.05 34.66
CA THR A 6 21.86 -52.38 35.27
C THR A 6 21.79 -53.87 35.51
N GLY A 7 21.67 -54.30 36.77
CA GLY A 7 21.20 -55.61 37.22
C GLY A 7 21.95 -56.87 36.72
N LEU A 8 23.14 -56.73 36.16
CA LEU A 8 23.86 -57.81 35.49
C LEU A 8 24.32 -58.93 36.44
N THR A 9 24.49 -58.63 37.73
CA THR A 9 24.98 -59.61 38.76
C THR A 9 23.93 -59.91 39.80
N SER A 10 23.10 -58.93 40.20
CA SER A 10 22.08 -59.10 41.22
C SER A 10 20.74 -59.57 40.71
N GLY A 11 20.44 -59.41 39.39
CA GLY A 11 19.13 -59.64 38.81
C GLY A 11 18.08 -58.63 39.24
N LEU A 12 18.48 -57.54 39.93
CA LEU A 12 17.56 -56.45 40.35
C LEU A 12 17.32 -55.45 39.19
N ASP A 13 16.09 -55.09 38.98
CA ASP A 13 15.74 -53.97 38.09
C ASP A 13 16.05 -52.66 38.81
N THR A 14 17.34 -52.25 38.70
CA THR A 14 17.85 -51.03 39.33
C THR A 14 17.24 -49.78 38.75
N GLU A 15 16.75 -49.81 37.50
CA GLU A 15 16.09 -48.70 36.85
C GLU A 15 14.73 -48.46 37.48
N SER A 16 13.90 -49.50 37.64
CA SER A 16 12.60 -49.39 38.33
C SER A 16 12.76 -48.93 39.77
N ILE A 17 13.77 -49.40 40.48
CA ILE A 17 14.04 -48.98 41.85
C ILE A 17 14.44 -47.50 41.95
N VAL A 18 15.33 -47.05 41.10
CA VAL A 18 15.75 -45.66 41.05
C VAL A 18 14.55 -44.78 40.64
N ASN A 19 13.75 -45.19 39.67
CA ASN A 19 12.55 -44.44 39.26
C ASN A 19 11.54 -44.36 40.42
N ALA A 20 11.33 -45.41 41.18
CA ALA A 20 10.46 -45.39 42.38
C ALA A 20 10.97 -44.46 43.46
N LEU A 21 12.28 -44.46 43.74
CA LEU A 21 12.91 -43.55 44.70
C LEU A 21 12.84 -42.07 44.26
N MET A 22 13.03 -41.85 42.95
CA MET A 22 12.97 -40.50 42.37
C MET A 22 11.54 -39.98 42.31
N SER A 23 10.53 -40.82 42.07
CA SER A 23 9.11 -40.44 41.97
C SER A 23 8.65 -39.67 43.23
N ALA A 24 8.97 -40.12 44.42
CA ALA A 24 8.65 -39.44 45.67
C ALA A 24 9.28 -38.04 45.78
N GLN A 25 10.45 -37.83 45.17
CA GLN A 25 11.14 -36.54 45.17
C GLN A 25 10.62 -35.62 44.07
N ARG A 26 10.32 -36.18 42.88
CA ARG A 26 9.67 -35.45 41.75
C ARG A 26 8.33 -34.84 42.17
N THR A 27 7.58 -35.50 43.09
CA THR A 27 6.33 -34.91 43.63
C THR A 27 6.51 -33.53 44.20
N LYS A 28 7.70 -33.16 44.71
CA LYS A 28 7.97 -31.81 45.25
C LYS A 28 8.11 -30.79 44.12
N GLN A 29 8.81 -31.16 43.06
CA GLN A 29 8.91 -30.33 41.86
C GLN A 29 7.55 -30.12 41.21
N THR A 30 6.75 -31.19 40.99
CA THR A 30 5.41 -31.11 40.43
C THR A 30 4.48 -30.18 41.24
N LYS A 31 4.60 -30.16 42.58
CA LYS A 31 3.85 -29.18 43.38
C LYS A 31 4.21 -27.73 43.07
N VAL A 32 5.47 -27.43 42.77
CA VAL A 32 5.91 -26.08 42.38
C VAL A 32 5.43 -25.74 40.96
N GLU A 33 5.54 -26.71 40.05
CA GLU A 33 5.03 -26.59 38.68
C GLU A 33 3.51 -26.32 38.65
N ASN A 34 2.75 -27.04 39.48
CA ASN A 34 1.32 -26.84 39.62
C ASN A 34 0.98 -25.43 40.17
N LYS A 35 1.77 -24.92 41.14
CA LYS A 35 1.61 -23.55 41.64
C LYS A 35 1.91 -22.52 40.55
N LYS A 36 3.00 -22.73 39.81
CA LYS A 36 3.36 -21.89 38.67
C LYS A 36 2.23 -21.88 37.64
N GLN A 37 1.72 -23.03 37.22
CA GLN A 37 0.66 -23.15 36.25
C GLN A 37 -0.65 -22.48 36.71
N LYS A 38 -1.05 -22.68 37.96
CA LYS A 38 -2.23 -22.01 38.54
C LYS A 38 -2.04 -20.47 38.60
N LEU A 39 -0.82 -19.99 38.82
CA LEU A 39 -0.51 -18.55 38.81
C LEU A 39 -0.51 -17.98 37.39
N GLU A 40 -0.01 -18.72 36.39
CA GLU A 40 -0.08 -18.35 34.98
C GLU A 40 -1.54 -18.23 34.51
N TRP A 41 -2.39 -19.22 34.86
CA TRP A 41 -3.82 -19.15 34.58
C TRP A 41 -4.51 -18.00 35.32
N LYS A 42 -4.13 -17.74 36.57
CA LYS A 42 -4.66 -16.58 37.32
C LYS A 42 -4.30 -15.26 36.64
N GLN A 43 -3.09 -15.14 36.09
CA GLN A 43 -2.64 -13.97 35.35
C GLN A 43 -3.42 -13.83 34.03
N GLU A 44 -3.69 -14.94 33.33
CA GLU A 44 -4.51 -14.96 32.12
C GLU A 44 -5.93 -14.45 32.37
N VAL A 45 -6.59 -14.97 33.41
CA VAL A 45 -7.94 -14.54 33.81
C VAL A 45 -7.96 -13.04 34.15
N TRP A 46 -6.96 -12.57 34.92
CA TRP A 46 -6.83 -11.14 35.25
C TRP A 46 -6.59 -10.29 34.02
N LYS A 47 -5.77 -10.72 33.04
CA LYS A 47 -5.56 -10.00 31.79
C LYS A 47 -6.86 -9.84 31.02
N GLY A 48 -7.63 -10.91 30.89
CA GLY A 48 -8.94 -10.87 30.22
C GLY A 48 -9.90 -9.89 30.89
N LEU A 49 -10.00 -9.95 32.22
CA LEU A 49 -10.84 -9.05 33.00
C LEU A 49 -10.35 -7.60 32.93
N ASN A 50 -9.04 -7.39 33.00
CA ASN A 50 -8.44 -6.05 32.87
C ASN A 50 -8.75 -5.41 31.51
N THR A 51 -8.70 -6.20 30.44
CA THR A 51 -9.03 -5.69 29.10
C THR A 51 -10.48 -5.21 29.03
N LYS A 52 -11.42 -5.96 29.60
CA LYS A 52 -12.83 -5.57 29.67
C LYS A 52 -13.05 -4.32 30.52
N LEU A 53 -12.48 -4.30 31.72
CA LEU A 53 -12.58 -3.16 32.66
C LEU A 53 -11.96 -1.89 32.06
N TYR A 54 -10.79 -2.00 31.44
CA TYR A 54 -10.12 -0.86 30.82
C TYR A 54 -10.86 -0.37 29.59
N GLY A 55 -11.43 -1.28 28.78
CA GLY A 55 -12.30 -0.91 27.66
C GLY A 55 -13.49 -0.08 28.12
N PHE A 56 -14.23 -0.58 29.12
CA PHE A 56 -15.34 0.15 29.73
C PHE A 56 -14.94 1.53 30.29
N TYR A 57 -13.82 1.57 31.05
CA TYR A 57 -13.29 2.84 31.58
C TYR A 57 -13.00 3.84 30.47
N LYS A 58 -12.29 3.39 29.40
CA LYS A 58 -11.85 4.26 28.32
C LYS A 58 -13.00 4.68 27.38
N ASP A 59 -13.87 3.74 27.03
CA ASP A 59 -14.83 3.94 25.93
C ASP A 59 -16.19 4.43 26.42
N SER A 60 -16.67 3.99 27.60
CA SER A 60 -17.99 4.36 28.12
C SER A 60 -17.91 5.35 29.26
N VAL A 61 -17.16 5.03 30.35
CA VAL A 61 -17.05 5.89 31.54
C VAL A 61 -16.38 7.21 31.20
N SER A 62 -15.26 7.17 30.46
CA SER A 62 -14.52 8.39 30.06
C SER A 62 -15.33 9.35 29.20
N LYS A 63 -16.26 8.85 28.39
CA LYS A 63 -17.14 9.69 27.56
C LYS A 63 -18.28 10.29 28.40
N LEU A 64 -19.02 9.43 29.11
CA LEU A 64 -20.25 9.84 29.80
C LEU A 64 -20.02 10.68 31.06
N ARG A 65 -18.80 10.85 31.54
CA ARG A 65 -18.50 11.83 32.59
C ARG A 65 -18.63 13.28 32.14
N PHE A 66 -18.64 13.54 30.80
CA PHE A 66 -18.78 14.90 30.28
C PHE A 66 -20.22 15.25 30.00
N GLN A 67 -20.66 16.37 30.50
CA GLN A 67 -22.03 16.89 30.32
C GLN A 67 -22.42 17.06 28.84
N SER A 68 -21.45 17.32 27.96
CA SER A 68 -21.70 17.49 26.51
C SER A 68 -22.31 16.26 25.84
N ASN A 69 -22.12 15.07 26.41
CA ASN A 69 -22.67 13.83 25.84
C ASN A 69 -24.17 13.63 26.16
N TYR A 70 -24.70 14.45 27.05
CA TYR A 70 -26.15 14.49 27.39
C TYR A 70 -26.88 15.67 26.74
N THR A 71 -26.21 16.46 25.89
CA THR A 71 -26.78 17.62 25.21
C THR A 71 -26.90 17.41 23.70
N THR A 72 -27.06 16.17 23.27
CA THR A 72 -27.21 15.81 21.87
C THR A 72 -28.50 16.40 21.31
N LYS A 73 -28.43 16.81 20.03
CA LYS A 73 -29.59 17.33 19.29
C LYS A 73 -29.95 16.38 18.17
N LYS A 74 -31.24 16.29 17.92
CA LYS A 74 -31.79 15.53 16.80
C LYS A 74 -32.37 16.51 15.78
N ALA A 75 -32.03 16.33 14.51
CA ALA A 75 -32.63 17.07 13.42
C ALA A 75 -33.50 16.12 12.61
N THR A 76 -34.74 16.46 12.42
CA THR A 76 -35.73 15.68 11.66
C THR A 76 -36.20 16.47 10.44
N SER A 77 -36.10 15.90 9.25
CA SER A 77 -36.56 16.45 8.01
C SER A 77 -38.00 15.98 7.73
N ALA A 78 -38.88 16.90 7.33
CA ALA A 78 -40.24 16.57 6.91
C ALA A 78 -40.29 15.81 5.57
N ASN A 79 -39.18 15.82 4.79
CA ASN A 79 -39.06 15.08 3.54
C ASN A 79 -37.66 14.50 3.39
N THR A 80 -37.48 13.30 3.90
CA THR A 80 -36.19 12.60 3.90
C THR A 80 -35.73 12.14 2.51
N SER A 81 -36.61 12.09 1.52
CA SER A 81 -36.24 11.79 0.13
C SER A 81 -35.54 12.96 -0.57
N LYS A 82 -35.75 14.19 -0.07
CA LYS A 82 -35.15 15.42 -0.63
C LYS A 82 -33.95 15.90 0.17
N LEU A 83 -34.00 15.82 1.49
CA LEU A 83 -32.90 16.18 2.35
C LEU A 83 -32.99 15.42 3.69
N THR A 84 -31.82 15.10 4.24
CA THR A 84 -31.68 14.67 5.64
C THR A 84 -30.90 15.72 6.40
N ALA A 85 -31.05 15.73 7.72
CA ALA A 85 -30.36 16.69 8.56
C ALA A 85 -29.78 16.01 9.80
N THR A 86 -28.62 16.49 10.25
CA THR A 86 -28.09 16.18 11.57
C THR A 86 -27.78 17.46 12.32
N ALA A 87 -27.89 17.43 13.65
CA ALA A 87 -27.65 18.60 14.46
C ALA A 87 -26.48 18.40 15.41
N LYS A 88 -25.61 19.39 15.53
CA LYS A 88 -24.57 19.47 16.56
C LYS A 88 -25.23 19.89 17.88
N SER A 89 -24.58 19.58 19.02
CA SER A 89 -25.08 19.99 20.34
C SER A 89 -25.27 21.51 20.49
N SER A 90 -24.56 22.32 19.68
CA SER A 90 -24.65 23.77 19.65
C SER A 90 -25.81 24.30 18.80
N ALA A 91 -26.55 23.44 18.09
CA ALA A 91 -27.65 23.87 17.24
C ALA A 91 -28.81 24.38 18.11
N ALA A 92 -29.40 25.51 17.72
CA ALA A 92 -30.57 26.02 18.40
C ALA A 92 -31.79 25.13 18.09
N SER A 93 -32.62 24.84 19.09
CA SER A 93 -33.90 24.15 18.89
C SER A 93 -34.89 25.04 18.15
N GLY A 94 -35.60 24.46 17.19
CA GLY A 94 -36.60 25.21 16.38
C GLY A 94 -36.85 24.52 15.05
N THR A 95 -37.76 25.09 14.26
CA THR A 95 -38.11 24.62 12.92
C THR A 95 -37.51 25.55 11.89
N TYR A 96 -36.72 25.01 10.98
CA TYR A 96 -36.02 25.70 9.91
C TYR A 96 -36.65 25.37 8.56
N GLN A 97 -36.88 26.37 7.74
CA GLN A 97 -37.46 26.23 6.41
C GLN A 97 -36.34 26.08 5.37
N VAL A 98 -36.37 25.00 4.60
CA VAL A 98 -35.34 24.69 3.60
C VAL A 98 -36.00 24.49 2.23
N LYS A 99 -35.45 25.16 1.20
CA LYS A 99 -35.75 24.89 -0.21
C LYS A 99 -34.46 24.58 -0.93
N VAL A 100 -34.40 23.47 -1.67
CA VAL A 100 -33.25 23.07 -2.44
C VAL A 100 -33.47 23.42 -3.90
N LYS A 101 -32.72 24.40 -4.42
CA LYS A 101 -32.85 24.87 -5.79
C LYS A 101 -31.99 24.07 -6.78
N SER A 102 -30.75 23.82 -6.43
CA SER A 102 -29.82 23.03 -7.22
C SER A 102 -28.93 22.17 -6.33
N LEU A 103 -28.37 21.10 -6.90
CA LEU A 103 -27.39 20.27 -6.25
C LEU A 103 -26.04 20.45 -6.91
N ALA A 104 -24.99 20.39 -6.10
CA ALA A 104 -23.63 20.41 -6.61
C ALA A 104 -23.36 19.18 -7.48
N ALA A 105 -22.83 19.41 -8.65
CA ALA A 105 -22.42 18.39 -9.61
C ALA A 105 -20.98 18.66 -10.07
N ALA A 106 -20.25 17.61 -10.30
CA ALA A 106 -18.95 17.69 -10.94
C ALA A 106 -19.11 17.99 -12.45
N GLN A 107 -18.14 18.61 -13.05
CA GLN A 107 -18.08 18.72 -14.51
C GLN A 107 -17.64 17.39 -15.10
N TYR A 108 -18.32 16.95 -16.17
CA TYR A 108 -17.99 15.73 -16.91
C TYR A 108 -17.84 16.04 -18.39
N VAL A 109 -16.84 15.41 -19.01
CA VAL A 109 -16.66 15.40 -20.45
C VAL A 109 -16.58 13.96 -20.92
N THR A 110 -17.50 13.56 -21.77
CA THR A 110 -17.41 12.33 -22.55
C THR A 110 -16.97 12.70 -23.97
N GLY A 111 -15.74 12.33 -24.34
CA GLY A 111 -15.23 12.59 -25.66
C GLY A 111 -16.03 11.88 -26.76
N ALA A 112 -16.02 12.44 -27.97
CA ALA A 112 -16.51 11.76 -29.15
C ALA A 112 -15.70 10.46 -29.40
N LYS A 113 -16.26 9.54 -30.19
CA LYS A 113 -15.52 8.35 -30.60
C LYS A 113 -14.40 8.79 -31.55
N ILE A 114 -13.15 8.47 -31.21
CA ILE A 114 -12.01 8.72 -32.07
C ILE A 114 -11.97 7.68 -33.21
N LYS A 115 -11.44 8.09 -34.35
CA LYS A 115 -11.34 7.21 -35.53
C LYS A 115 -10.29 6.11 -35.32
N GLY A 116 -9.23 6.44 -34.64
CA GLY A 116 -8.08 5.58 -34.41
C GLY A 116 -6.81 6.08 -35.10
N VAL A 117 -5.89 5.18 -35.36
CA VAL A 117 -4.62 5.43 -36.04
C VAL A 117 -4.73 4.89 -37.45
N ARG A 118 -4.32 5.69 -38.47
CA ARG A 118 -4.30 5.21 -39.86
C ARG A 118 -3.31 4.04 -40.01
N ASN A 119 -3.74 2.93 -40.53
CA ASN A 119 -2.88 1.78 -40.76
C ASN A 119 -1.81 2.05 -41.84
N SER A 120 -0.74 1.26 -41.83
CA SER A 120 0.46 1.49 -42.64
C SER A 120 0.20 1.38 -44.16
N ASP A 121 -0.83 0.64 -44.58
CA ASP A 121 -1.23 0.50 -46.01
C ASP A 121 -2.15 1.64 -46.48
N GLY A 122 -2.58 2.53 -45.58
CA GLY A 122 -3.42 3.67 -45.87
C GLY A 122 -4.87 3.34 -46.18
N THR A 123 -5.30 2.07 -46.06
CA THR A 123 -6.64 1.59 -46.50
C THR A 123 -7.67 1.65 -45.38
N GLY A 124 -7.27 1.76 -44.11
CA GLY A 124 -8.15 1.73 -42.96
C GLY A 124 -7.55 2.41 -41.71
N TYR A 125 -8.16 2.10 -40.58
CA TYR A 125 -7.76 2.63 -39.27
C TYR A 125 -7.72 1.49 -38.25
N ASP A 126 -6.66 1.46 -37.49
CA ASP A 126 -6.51 0.59 -36.32
C ASP A 126 -7.08 1.30 -35.07
N ASP A 127 -7.66 0.53 -34.16
CA ASP A 127 -8.13 1.07 -32.88
C ASP A 127 -6.96 1.70 -32.12
N ALA A 128 -7.18 2.91 -31.58
CA ALA A 128 -6.20 3.57 -30.77
C ALA A 128 -6.05 2.85 -29.40
N SER A 129 -4.84 2.88 -28.90
CA SER A 129 -4.47 2.42 -27.56
C SER A 129 -3.88 3.57 -26.74
N THR A 130 -3.68 3.37 -25.45
CA THR A 130 -2.99 4.36 -24.59
C THR A 130 -1.58 4.71 -25.07
N ARG A 131 -0.94 3.81 -25.85
CA ARG A 131 0.39 4.00 -26.45
C ARG A 131 0.37 4.68 -27.81
N SER A 132 -0.81 4.87 -28.41
CA SER A 132 -0.92 5.56 -29.69
C SER A 132 -0.47 7.01 -29.55
N LYS A 133 0.38 7.44 -30.48
CA LYS A 133 0.92 8.80 -30.50
C LYS A 133 -0.15 9.78 -30.96
N LEU A 134 -0.20 10.97 -30.33
CA LEU A 134 -1.21 11.98 -30.67
C LEU A 134 -1.12 12.43 -32.14
N ILE A 135 0.09 12.53 -32.67
CA ILE A 135 0.33 12.95 -34.07
C ILE A 135 -0.16 11.92 -35.11
N ASP A 136 -0.40 10.66 -34.69
CA ASP A 136 -0.88 9.59 -35.59
C ASP A 136 -2.40 9.40 -35.48
N LEU A 137 -3.06 10.04 -34.50
CA LEU A 137 -4.49 9.98 -34.34
C LEU A 137 -5.21 10.73 -35.43
N CYS A 138 -6.33 10.15 -35.85
CA CYS A 138 -7.22 10.75 -36.85
C CYS A 138 -8.56 11.15 -36.19
N ASP A 139 -9.09 12.29 -36.56
CA ASP A 139 -10.43 12.74 -36.19
C ASP A 139 -11.52 11.91 -36.84
N SER A 140 -12.80 12.23 -36.59
CA SER A 140 -13.95 11.53 -37.20
C SER A 140 -13.95 11.50 -38.70
N ASP A 141 -13.31 12.49 -39.35
CA ASP A 141 -13.22 12.64 -40.79
C ASP A 141 -12.00 11.90 -41.36
N GLY A 142 -11.20 11.28 -40.50
CA GLY A 142 -9.98 10.57 -40.89
C GLY A 142 -8.80 11.49 -41.15
N LYS A 143 -8.85 12.76 -40.67
CA LYS A 143 -7.76 13.72 -40.80
C LYS A 143 -6.93 13.71 -39.53
N GLN A 144 -5.61 13.82 -39.69
CA GLN A 144 -4.71 14.10 -38.56
C GLN A 144 -4.86 15.56 -38.16
N SER A 145 -4.94 15.78 -36.83
CA SER A 145 -5.19 17.11 -36.27
C SER A 145 -4.03 17.60 -35.40
N PHE A 146 -3.07 16.75 -35.07
CA PHE A 146 -1.91 17.12 -34.28
C PHE A 146 -0.61 17.18 -35.07
N ALA A 147 0.21 18.16 -34.75
CA ALA A 147 1.63 18.19 -35.14
C ALA A 147 2.50 18.35 -33.88
N ALA A 148 3.78 17.96 -33.99
CA ALA A 148 4.75 18.29 -32.95
C ALA A 148 4.87 19.82 -32.86
N GLY A 149 4.89 20.34 -31.63
CA GLY A 149 4.81 21.78 -31.36
C GLY A 149 3.42 22.28 -30.97
N THR A 150 2.35 21.49 -31.19
CA THR A 150 1.01 21.83 -30.67
C THR A 150 1.04 21.86 -29.14
N LYS A 151 0.48 22.92 -28.55
CA LYS A 151 0.43 23.12 -27.10
C LYS A 151 -0.99 22.96 -26.60
N ILE A 152 -1.21 21.97 -25.71
CA ILE A 152 -2.49 21.74 -25.08
C ILE A 152 -2.40 22.26 -23.66
N LYS A 153 -3.31 23.16 -23.29
CA LYS A 153 -3.41 23.72 -21.93
C LYS A 153 -4.60 23.09 -21.22
N ILE A 154 -4.35 22.51 -20.06
CA ILE A 154 -5.34 21.85 -19.20
C ILE A 154 -5.37 22.62 -17.90
N LYS A 155 -6.52 23.18 -17.55
CA LYS A 155 -6.72 23.92 -16.31
C LYS A 155 -7.79 23.24 -15.47
N GLY A 156 -7.37 22.61 -14.40
CA GLY A 156 -8.19 22.04 -13.34
C GLY A 156 -7.86 22.72 -12.01
N THR A 157 -7.52 21.95 -10.98
CA THR A 157 -7.00 22.48 -9.72
C THR A 157 -5.59 23.10 -9.89
N LYS A 158 -4.88 22.66 -10.93
CA LYS A 158 -3.62 23.22 -11.40
C LYS A 158 -3.72 23.48 -12.90
N GLU A 159 -2.90 24.38 -13.39
CA GLU A 159 -2.73 24.59 -14.83
C GLU A 159 -1.51 23.79 -15.30
N VAL A 160 -1.68 22.99 -16.35
CA VAL A 160 -0.65 22.11 -16.91
C VAL A 160 -0.67 22.29 -18.43
N GLU A 161 0.52 22.38 -19.04
CA GLU A 161 0.71 22.45 -20.49
C GLU A 161 1.35 21.15 -21.00
N ILE A 162 0.88 20.67 -22.14
CA ILE A 162 1.51 19.60 -22.92
C ILE A 162 2.03 20.22 -24.20
N ALA A 163 3.34 20.19 -24.42
CA ALA A 163 3.91 20.40 -25.73
C ALA A 163 3.95 19.05 -26.47
N VAL A 164 3.14 18.89 -27.50
CA VAL A 164 3.08 17.66 -28.28
C VAL A 164 4.40 17.46 -29.01
N THR A 165 4.99 16.30 -28.87
CA THR A 165 6.21 15.86 -29.59
C THR A 165 5.87 14.69 -30.50
N ASP A 166 6.83 14.22 -31.28
CA ASP A 166 6.68 13.02 -32.12
C ASP A 166 6.48 11.72 -31.31
N SER A 167 6.68 11.77 -30.01
CA SER A 167 6.50 10.63 -29.11
C SER A 167 5.35 10.75 -28.11
N THR A 168 4.70 11.92 -28.01
CA THR A 168 3.60 12.17 -27.08
C THR A 168 2.42 11.24 -27.37
N THR A 169 1.95 10.50 -26.35
CA THR A 169 0.92 9.47 -26.45
C THR A 169 -0.42 9.89 -25.82
N ILE A 170 -1.46 9.08 -26.03
CA ILE A 170 -2.74 9.23 -25.31
C ILE A 170 -2.50 9.10 -23.79
N SER A 171 -1.61 8.18 -23.36
CA SER A 171 -1.27 8.05 -21.94
C SER A 171 -0.72 9.35 -21.37
N ASP A 172 0.21 10.00 -22.09
CA ASP A 172 0.79 11.27 -21.64
C ASP A 172 -0.28 12.36 -21.49
N PHE A 173 -1.24 12.44 -22.41
CA PHE A 173 -2.37 13.35 -22.30
C PHE A 173 -3.23 13.04 -21.06
N VAL A 174 -3.60 11.77 -20.86
CA VAL A 174 -4.39 11.34 -19.69
C VAL A 174 -3.66 11.62 -18.38
N ASP A 175 -2.37 11.38 -18.33
CA ASP A 175 -1.56 11.60 -17.12
C ASP A 175 -1.40 13.10 -16.81
N LYS A 176 -1.28 13.94 -17.85
CA LYS A 176 -1.29 15.40 -17.68
C LYS A 176 -2.66 15.91 -17.23
N CYS A 177 -3.77 15.31 -17.68
CA CYS A 177 -5.08 15.63 -17.13
C CYS A 177 -5.16 15.30 -15.62
N LYS A 178 -4.61 14.13 -15.20
CA LYS A 178 -4.55 13.77 -13.77
C LYS A 178 -3.63 14.72 -12.97
N GLU A 179 -2.49 15.13 -13.54
CA GLU A 179 -1.61 16.14 -12.94
C GLU A 179 -2.32 17.49 -12.74
N ALA A 180 -3.20 17.86 -13.66
CA ALA A 180 -4.05 19.05 -13.53
C ALA A 180 -5.15 18.90 -12.46
N GLY A 181 -5.30 17.72 -11.83
CA GLY A 181 -6.27 17.43 -10.80
C GLY A 181 -7.63 16.97 -11.35
N LEU A 182 -7.63 16.32 -12.51
CA LEU A 182 -8.83 15.73 -13.09
C LEU A 182 -8.84 14.21 -12.91
N ASN A 183 -10.03 13.61 -12.92
CA ASN A 183 -10.16 12.21 -13.26
C ASN A 183 -10.12 12.09 -14.79
N ALA A 184 -9.23 11.28 -15.32
CA ALA A 184 -9.06 11.12 -16.76
C ALA A 184 -8.80 9.66 -17.10
N THR A 185 -9.44 9.17 -18.16
CA THR A 185 -9.21 7.83 -18.71
C THR A 185 -9.51 7.79 -20.19
N PHE A 186 -8.80 6.91 -20.90
CA PHE A 186 -9.12 6.50 -22.27
C PHE A 186 -9.66 5.08 -22.24
N ASP A 187 -10.87 4.88 -22.76
CA ASP A 187 -11.46 3.57 -22.93
C ASP A 187 -11.18 3.06 -24.36
N ALA A 188 -10.28 2.10 -24.46
CA ALA A 188 -9.87 1.53 -25.74
C ALA A 188 -10.99 0.71 -26.44
N LYS A 189 -11.99 0.19 -25.67
CA LYS A 189 -13.12 -0.53 -26.28
C LYS A 189 -14.14 0.44 -26.86
N GLN A 190 -14.38 1.56 -26.17
CA GLN A 190 -15.30 2.60 -26.62
C GLN A 190 -14.63 3.63 -27.52
N GLN A 191 -13.29 3.63 -27.59
CA GLN A 191 -12.49 4.60 -28.34
C GLN A 191 -12.83 6.04 -27.93
N ARG A 192 -12.94 6.30 -26.59
CA ARG A 192 -13.35 7.59 -26.03
C ARG A 192 -12.48 8.00 -24.87
N ILE A 193 -12.32 9.31 -24.71
CA ILE A 193 -11.71 9.91 -23.52
C ILE A 193 -12.83 10.36 -22.59
N PHE A 194 -12.68 10.07 -21.30
CA PHE A 194 -13.56 10.52 -20.23
C PHE A 194 -12.76 11.40 -19.27
N LEU A 195 -13.29 12.62 -19.02
CA LEU A 195 -12.69 13.55 -18.08
C LEU A 195 -13.76 13.99 -17.07
N SER A 196 -13.37 14.18 -15.81
CA SER A 196 -14.22 14.84 -14.84
C SER A 196 -13.43 15.63 -13.80
N SER A 197 -14.05 16.65 -13.23
CA SER A 197 -13.49 17.27 -12.03
C SER A 197 -13.54 16.28 -10.87
N GLN A 198 -12.55 16.34 -9.96
CA GLN A 198 -12.50 15.48 -8.78
C GLN A 198 -13.53 15.85 -7.72
N LYS A 199 -13.98 17.11 -7.74
CA LYS A 199 -14.98 17.66 -6.81
C LYS A 199 -16.12 18.28 -7.59
N SER A 200 -17.29 18.29 -6.98
CA SER A 200 -18.45 19.01 -7.45
C SER A 200 -18.30 20.53 -7.24
N GLY A 201 -19.18 21.30 -7.84
CA GLY A 201 -19.26 22.75 -7.67
C GLY A 201 -18.66 23.56 -8.82
N GLU A 202 -19.26 24.72 -9.06
CA GLU A 202 -18.84 25.62 -10.13
C GLU A 202 -17.40 26.13 -9.99
N THR A 203 -16.87 26.17 -8.78
CA THR A 203 -15.48 26.57 -8.53
C THR A 203 -14.49 25.50 -8.96
N ASN A 204 -14.93 24.27 -9.13
CA ASN A 204 -14.11 23.11 -9.51
C ASN A 204 -14.23 22.75 -11.01
N LYS A 205 -14.72 23.68 -11.83
CA LYS A 205 -14.74 23.50 -13.28
C LYS A 205 -13.33 23.43 -13.86
N PHE A 206 -13.21 22.72 -14.97
CA PHE A 206 -11.95 22.62 -15.70
C PHE A 206 -12.11 22.98 -17.17
N SER A 207 -10.98 23.23 -17.83
CA SER A 207 -10.92 23.53 -19.25
C SER A 207 -9.81 22.75 -19.93
N VAL A 208 -10.00 22.44 -21.21
CA VAL A 208 -8.98 21.91 -22.10
C VAL A 208 -8.99 22.76 -23.37
N THR A 209 -7.90 23.43 -23.63
CA THR A 209 -7.76 24.36 -24.76
C THR A 209 -6.44 24.10 -25.49
N VAL A 210 -6.35 24.53 -26.73
CA VAL A 210 -5.07 24.57 -27.45
C VAL A 210 -4.57 26.01 -27.41
N ASP A 211 -3.32 26.18 -27.01
CA ASP A 211 -2.66 27.48 -26.93
C ASP A 211 -1.73 27.67 -28.13
N GLY A 212 -1.63 28.91 -28.62
CA GLY A 212 -0.79 29.27 -29.75
C GLY A 212 -1.51 29.23 -31.10
N GLY A 213 -0.77 29.52 -32.14
CA GLY A 213 -1.23 29.54 -33.55
C GLY A 213 -1.16 28.17 -34.20
N ASP A 214 -1.50 28.14 -35.49
CA ASP A 214 -1.35 26.95 -36.34
C ASP A 214 0.11 26.49 -36.38
N VAL A 215 0.32 25.19 -36.36
CA VAL A 215 1.64 24.56 -36.33
C VAL A 215 1.90 23.84 -37.65
N THR A 216 3.06 24.16 -38.28
CA THR A 216 3.53 23.37 -39.43
C THR A 216 4.26 22.14 -38.90
N GLY A 217 3.89 20.96 -39.44
CA GLY A 217 4.50 19.70 -39.02
C GLY A 217 4.45 18.66 -40.14
N PHE A 218 5.12 17.55 -39.93
CA PHE A 218 5.15 16.46 -40.93
C PHE A 218 3.77 15.83 -41.12
N THR A 219 3.46 15.54 -42.40
CA THR A 219 2.36 14.64 -42.75
C THR A 219 2.73 13.19 -42.42
N VAL A 220 1.83 12.24 -42.65
CA VAL A 220 2.14 10.79 -42.50
C VAL A 220 3.32 10.42 -43.38
N ASP A 221 3.25 10.80 -44.68
CA ASP A 221 4.29 10.50 -45.64
C ASP A 221 5.62 11.17 -45.25
N GLY A 222 5.56 12.41 -44.78
CA GLY A 222 6.73 13.14 -44.27
C GLY A 222 7.38 12.45 -43.09
N ARG A 223 6.59 11.99 -42.09
CA ARG A 223 7.12 11.27 -40.91
C ARG A 223 7.72 9.92 -41.29
N GLN A 224 7.06 9.19 -42.22
CA GLN A 224 7.63 7.93 -42.70
C GLN A 224 8.97 8.18 -43.39
N ALA A 225 9.06 9.16 -44.26
CA ALA A 225 10.29 9.49 -44.98
C ALA A 225 11.41 9.91 -44.01
N VAL A 226 11.10 10.69 -42.98
CA VAL A 226 12.06 11.05 -41.91
C VAL A 226 12.50 9.84 -41.10
N SER A 227 11.58 8.91 -40.78
CA SER A 227 11.92 7.65 -40.13
C SER A 227 12.87 6.79 -41.00
N GLU A 228 12.63 6.74 -42.27
CA GLU A 228 13.51 6.07 -43.22
C GLU A 228 14.89 6.74 -43.32
N LEU A 229 14.95 8.07 -43.34
CA LEU A 229 16.20 8.83 -43.24
C LEU A 229 16.98 8.52 -41.97
N LYS A 230 16.33 8.51 -40.83
CA LYS A 230 16.93 8.10 -39.54
C LYS A 230 17.45 6.65 -39.59
N SER A 231 16.71 5.78 -40.22
CA SER A 231 17.11 4.36 -40.39
C SER A 231 18.39 4.23 -41.23
N VAL A 232 18.46 4.86 -42.42
CA VAL A 232 19.68 4.81 -43.24
C VAL A 232 20.87 5.56 -42.62
N ALA A 233 20.61 6.60 -41.87
CA ALA A 233 21.62 7.26 -41.04
C ALA A 233 22.06 6.41 -39.82
N ARG A 234 21.42 5.25 -39.59
CA ARG A 234 21.68 4.36 -38.43
C ARG A 234 21.57 5.10 -37.09
N TYR A 235 20.59 5.98 -36.96
CA TYR A 235 20.40 6.91 -35.84
C TYR A 235 20.48 6.24 -34.48
N GLU A 236 19.87 5.04 -34.31
CA GLU A 236 19.84 4.38 -33.01
C GLU A 236 21.22 3.95 -32.47
N ALA A 237 22.16 3.72 -33.38
CA ALA A 237 23.54 3.36 -33.02
C ALA A 237 24.45 4.56 -32.72
N LEU A 238 23.96 5.80 -32.90
CA LEU A 238 24.73 7.03 -32.61
C LEU A 238 24.70 7.35 -31.11
N ASP A 239 25.70 8.10 -30.67
CA ASP A 239 25.72 8.71 -29.33
C ASP A 239 24.74 9.89 -29.27
N ALA A 240 24.25 10.21 -28.08
CA ALA A 240 23.25 11.27 -27.89
C ALA A 240 23.78 12.65 -28.35
N GLY A 241 25.03 12.99 -27.99
CA GLY A 241 25.64 14.27 -28.26
C GLY A 241 25.07 15.37 -27.37
N ASP A 242 25.61 15.48 -26.15
CA ASP A 242 25.30 16.60 -25.26
C ASP A 242 26.34 17.73 -25.47
N ASP A 243 26.03 18.93 -24.95
CA ASP A 243 26.90 20.10 -25.10
C ASP A 243 28.24 20.00 -24.35
N THR A 244 28.44 18.93 -23.58
CA THR A 244 29.60 18.73 -22.68
C THR A 244 30.54 17.60 -23.10
N SER A 245 30.13 16.73 -24.04
CA SER A 245 30.92 15.58 -24.47
C SER A 245 31.63 15.83 -25.80
N SER A 246 32.96 15.65 -25.84
CA SER A 246 33.73 15.57 -27.08
C SER A 246 33.55 14.20 -27.72
N VAL A 247 32.40 13.93 -28.31
CA VAL A 247 32.13 12.66 -29.04
C VAL A 247 32.77 12.76 -30.42
N ALA A 248 33.58 11.78 -30.78
CA ALA A 248 34.19 11.72 -32.10
C ALA A 248 33.13 11.26 -33.14
N GLY A 249 32.78 12.11 -34.08
CA GLY A 249 31.87 11.84 -35.19
C GLY A 249 30.47 12.41 -35.01
N THR A 250 29.59 12.11 -35.93
CA THR A 250 28.19 12.61 -35.95
C THR A 250 27.36 11.94 -34.88
N THR A 251 26.53 12.73 -34.22
CA THR A 251 25.67 12.32 -33.06
C THR A 251 24.20 12.29 -33.43
N LYS A 252 23.34 11.78 -32.50
CA LYS A 252 21.88 11.90 -32.63
C LYS A 252 21.44 13.35 -32.72
N LYS A 253 22.05 14.24 -31.96
CA LYS A 253 21.77 15.70 -31.97
C LYS A 253 21.94 16.33 -33.36
N ASP A 254 22.98 15.91 -34.10
CA ASP A 254 23.23 16.46 -35.45
C ASP A 254 22.13 16.02 -36.42
N VAL A 255 21.71 14.75 -36.36
CA VAL A 255 20.61 14.22 -37.19
C VAL A 255 19.27 14.90 -36.80
N ASP A 256 19.02 15.07 -35.50
CA ASP A 256 17.80 15.74 -35.01
C ASP A 256 17.76 17.21 -35.43
N ALA A 257 18.90 17.90 -35.53
CA ALA A 257 18.97 19.26 -36.07
C ALA A 257 18.53 19.32 -37.54
N ILE A 258 18.88 18.31 -38.33
CA ILE A 258 18.38 18.20 -39.72
C ILE A 258 16.86 18.00 -39.70
N VAL A 259 16.37 17.05 -38.92
CA VAL A 259 14.93 16.75 -38.81
C VAL A 259 14.14 17.97 -38.41
N GLU A 260 14.66 18.81 -37.51
CA GLU A 260 13.99 20.03 -37.10
C GLU A 260 13.87 21.05 -38.23
N LYS A 261 14.92 21.21 -39.05
CA LYS A 261 14.83 22.03 -40.29
C LYS A 261 13.75 21.50 -41.25
N LEU A 262 13.67 20.18 -41.40
CA LEU A 262 12.71 19.56 -42.32
C LEU A 262 11.25 19.72 -41.87
N ARG A 263 11.01 19.92 -40.58
CA ARG A 263 9.69 20.15 -40.01
C ARG A 263 8.97 21.37 -40.56
N THR A 264 9.72 22.36 -41.05
CA THR A 264 9.17 23.57 -41.66
C THR A 264 8.98 23.43 -43.19
N GLY A 265 9.16 22.25 -43.76
CA GLY A 265 8.94 21.97 -45.19
C GLY A 265 10.16 22.23 -46.04
N ASN A 266 11.35 22.39 -45.45
CA ASN A 266 12.57 22.58 -46.20
C ASN A 266 13.06 21.31 -46.87
N SER A 267 13.73 21.42 -48.00
CA SER A 267 14.47 20.35 -48.64
C SER A 267 15.76 20.03 -47.90
N ILE A 268 16.21 18.79 -48.01
CA ILE A 268 17.51 18.33 -47.56
C ILE A 268 18.61 18.95 -48.45
N THR A 269 19.57 19.65 -47.88
CA THR A 269 20.70 20.28 -48.59
C THR A 269 21.86 19.28 -48.77
N SER A 270 22.87 19.69 -49.57
CA SER A 270 24.10 18.89 -49.73
C SER A 270 24.88 18.73 -48.43
N ASP A 271 24.84 19.73 -47.55
CA ASP A 271 25.50 19.66 -46.23
C ASP A 271 24.77 18.68 -45.29
N ASP A 272 23.41 18.68 -45.31
CA ASP A 272 22.59 17.74 -44.58
C ASP A 272 22.85 16.28 -45.05
N VAL A 273 23.00 16.08 -46.38
CA VAL A 273 23.37 14.78 -47.00
C VAL A 273 24.73 14.34 -46.45
N SER A 274 25.71 15.24 -46.42
CA SER A 274 27.04 14.93 -45.90
C SER A 274 26.99 14.52 -44.42
N THR A 275 26.19 15.23 -43.64
CA THR A 275 25.95 14.91 -42.21
C THR A 275 25.27 13.53 -42.05
N LEU A 276 24.24 13.21 -42.83
CA LEU A 276 23.55 11.90 -42.79
C LEU A 276 24.49 10.75 -43.20
N LYS A 277 25.33 10.92 -44.20
CA LYS A 277 26.36 9.95 -44.57
C LYS A 277 27.42 9.79 -43.46
N SER A 278 27.85 10.87 -42.89
CA SER A 278 28.78 10.84 -41.74
C SER A 278 28.18 10.15 -40.52
N ALA A 279 26.88 10.35 -40.26
CA ALA A 279 26.15 9.61 -39.20
C ALA A 279 26.16 8.10 -39.46
N SER A 280 25.81 7.69 -40.68
CA SER A 280 25.87 6.28 -41.12
C SER A 280 27.27 5.70 -40.95
N ASP A 281 28.31 6.44 -41.30
CA ASP A 281 29.71 6.01 -41.16
C ASP A 281 30.15 5.94 -39.69
N THR A 282 29.73 6.89 -38.85
CA THR A 282 30.01 6.87 -37.40
C THR A 282 29.41 5.62 -36.74
N ALA A 283 28.15 5.34 -37.04
CA ALA A 283 27.46 4.13 -36.57
C ALA A 283 28.11 2.84 -37.11
N ALA A 284 28.53 2.85 -38.40
CA ALA A 284 29.18 1.73 -39.03
C ALA A 284 30.57 1.43 -38.38
N LYS A 285 31.33 2.46 -38.03
CA LYS A 285 32.60 2.32 -37.28
C LYS A 285 32.38 1.65 -35.92
N LYS A 286 31.31 1.99 -35.20
CA LYS A 286 30.96 1.29 -33.94
C LYS A 286 30.70 -0.19 -34.15
N THR A 287 29.89 -0.54 -35.16
CA THR A 287 29.60 -1.94 -35.50
C THR A 287 30.88 -2.69 -35.87
N ALA A 288 31.74 -2.06 -36.72
CA ALA A 288 33.04 -2.63 -37.11
C ALA A 288 34.00 -2.80 -35.91
N SER A 289 34.03 -1.84 -34.98
CA SER A 289 34.81 -1.93 -33.76
C SER A 289 34.34 -3.07 -32.86
N SER A 290 33.03 -3.21 -32.64
CA SER A 290 32.48 -4.30 -31.85
C SER A 290 32.77 -5.67 -32.48
N PHE A 291 32.68 -5.79 -33.79
CA PHE A 291 33.10 -7.02 -34.51
C PHE A 291 34.57 -7.29 -34.34
N PHE A 292 35.41 -6.28 -34.48
CA PHE A 292 36.87 -6.40 -34.27
C PHE A 292 37.19 -6.89 -32.85
N GLU A 293 36.58 -6.30 -31.83
CA GLU A 293 36.79 -6.68 -30.42
C GLU A 293 36.38 -8.13 -30.17
N ALA A 294 35.20 -8.53 -30.66
CA ALA A 294 34.74 -9.93 -30.56
C ALA A 294 35.71 -10.89 -31.27
N LEU A 295 36.25 -10.48 -32.43
CA LEU A 295 37.26 -11.29 -33.15
C LEU A 295 38.60 -11.36 -32.39
N ALA A 296 39.04 -10.27 -31.78
CA ALA A 296 40.25 -10.22 -30.97
C ALA A 296 40.13 -11.09 -29.72
N GLU A 297 39.03 -11.08 -29.04
CA GLU A 297 38.75 -11.98 -27.90
C GLU A 297 38.85 -13.44 -28.28
N LYS A 298 38.39 -13.82 -29.47
CA LYS A 298 38.44 -15.19 -29.98
C LYS A 298 39.90 -15.65 -30.28
N GLN A 299 40.84 -14.73 -30.46
CA GLN A 299 42.21 -15.09 -30.76
C GLN A 299 42.87 -15.75 -29.53
N THR A 300 43.53 -16.91 -29.76
CA THR A 300 44.38 -17.60 -28.77
C THR A 300 45.86 -17.28 -29.02
N LEU A 301 46.65 -17.22 -27.95
CA LEU A 301 48.09 -17.10 -28.01
C LEU A 301 48.69 -18.44 -27.59
N ASP A 302 49.67 -18.93 -28.37
CA ASP A 302 50.43 -20.10 -27.97
C ASP A 302 51.53 -19.76 -26.94
N ASP A 303 52.13 -20.79 -26.37
CA ASP A 303 53.17 -20.61 -25.34
C ASP A 303 54.40 -19.85 -25.84
N THR A 304 54.73 -19.97 -27.13
CA THR A 304 55.85 -19.28 -27.74
C THR A 304 55.53 -17.76 -27.81
N GLU A 305 54.36 -17.41 -28.25
CA GLU A 305 53.91 -16.01 -28.32
C GLU A 305 53.87 -15.38 -26.91
N VAL A 306 53.36 -16.10 -25.91
CA VAL A 306 53.31 -15.62 -24.52
C VAL A 306 54.74 -15.45 -23.96
N ASN A 307 55.64 -16.37 -24.22
CA ASN A 307 57.04 -16.28 -23.79
C ASN A 307 57.80 -15.14 -24.48
N ASN A 308 57.55 -14.90 -25.75
CA ASN A 308 58.13 -13.76 -26.48
C ASN A 308 57.63 -12.42 -25.89
N ILE A 309 56.36 -12.31 -25.55
CA ILE A 309 55.80 -11.12 -24.89
C ILE A 309 56.50 -10.90 -23.54
N LYS A 310 56.58 -11.92 -22.70
CA LYS A 310 57.27 -11.84 -21.40
C LYS A 310 58.72 -11.40 -21.54
N SER A 311 59.47 -12.06 -22.45
CA SER A 311 60.89 -11.73 -22.69
C SER A 311 61.09 -10.31 -23.26
N ALA A 312 60.14 -9.80 -24.00
CA ALA A 312 60.18 -8.42 -24.47
C ALA A 312 59.93 -7.40 -23.32
N LEU A 313 58.96 -7.68 -22.45
CA LEU A 313 58.68 -6.84 -21.29
C LEU A 313 59.82 -6.85 -20.27
N GLU A 314 60.45 -8.01 -20.02
CA GLU A 314 61.57 -8.17 -19.09
C GLU A 314 62.84 -7.41 -19.51
N LYS A 315 62.97 -7.02 -20.79
CA LYS A 315 64.06 -6.14 -21.28
C LYS A 315 63.80 -4.67 -20.99
N ASP A 316 62.58 -4.29 -20.61
CA ASP A 316 62.26 -2.94 -20.24
C ASP A 316 62.52 -2.67 -18.75
N SER A 317 63.47 -1.82 -18.44
CA SER A 317 63.82 -1.44 -17.07
C SER A 317 62.68 -0.83 -16.29
N ALA A 318 61.76 -0.14 -16.97
CA ALA A 318 60.53 0.39 -16.35
C ALA A 318 59.59 -0.73 -15.93
N TYR A 319 59.46 -1.79 -16.70
CA TYR A 319 58.64 -2.96 -16.33
C TYR A 319 59.25 -3.77 -15.15
N THR A 320 60.56 -3.94 -15.14
CA THR A 320 61.22 -4.72 -14.07
C THR A 320 61.08 -4.08 -12.69
N SER A 321 60.90 -2.76 -12.62
CA SER A 321 60.77 -1.99 -11.38
C SER A 321 59.33 -1.93 -10.85
N LEU A 322 58.33 -2.44 -11.57
CA LEU A 322 56.90 -2.42 -11.17
C LEU A 322 56.61 -3.47 -10.09
N SER A 323 55.55 -3.26 -9.34
CA SER A 323 54.95 -4.24 -8.45
C SER A 323 54.40 -5.45 -9.23
N ASP A 324 54.22 -6.60 -8.57
CA ASP A 324 53.71 -7.83 -9.21
C ASP A 324 52.31 -7.63 -9.82
N GLU A 325 51.47 -6.82 -9.19
CA GLU A 325 50.14 -6.45 -9.72
C GLU A 325 50.24 -5.62 -11.01
N GLU A 326 51.12 -4.62 -11.02
CA GLU A 326 51.37 -3.78 -12.20
C GLU A 326 52.05 -4.57 -13.34
N LYS A 327 52.95 -5.49 -13.02
CA LYS A 327 53.54 -6.43 -14.01
C LYS A 327 52.44 -7.29 -14.65
N THR A 328 51.53 -7.83 -13.85
CA THR A 328 50.40 -8.62 -14.35
C THR A 328 49.53 -7.80 -15.30
N LYS A 329 49.13 -6.58 -14.91
CA LYS A 329 48.36 -5.67 -15.76
C LYS A 329 49.08 -5.34 -17.09
N LYS A 330 50.38 -5.09 -17.03
CA LYS A 330 51.21 -4.82 -18.23
C LYS A 330 51.30 -6.03 -19.14
N LEU A 331 51.48 -7.23 -18.58
CA LEU A 331 51.53 -8.48 -19.33
C LEU A 331 50.19 -8.76 -20.02
N ASP A 332 49.08 -8.59 -19.29
CA ASP A 332 47.74 -8.81 -19.86
C ASP A 332 47.41 -7.80 -20.94
N ALA A 333 47.82 -6.55 -20.79
CA ALA A 333 47.67 -5.52 -21.83
C ALA A 333 48.51 -5.89 -23.09
N ALA A 334 49.74 -6.40 -22.93
CA ALA A 334 50.58 -6.83 -24.06
C ALA A 334 50.04 -8.10 -24.76
N LYS A 335 49.44 -9.03 -24.01
CA LYS A 335 48.71 -10.17 -24.58
C LYS A 335 47.49 -9.71 -25.37
N GLN A 336 46.71 -8.76 -24.83
CA GLN A 336 45.58 -8.20 -25.54
C GLN A 336 45.97 -7.49 -26.83
N ALA A 337 47.03 -6.67 -26.81
CA ALA A 337 47.59 -6.03 -27.99
C ALA A 337 48.00 -7.08 -29.08
N LYS A 338 48.58 -8.21 -28.69
CA LYS A 338 48.94 -9.29 -29.63
C LYS A 338 47.69 -9.98 -30.23
N LYS A 339 46.66 -10.17 -29.45
CA LYS A 339 45.36 -10.68 -29.95
C LYS A 339 44.72 -9.71 -30.95
N GLU A 340 44.77 -8.40 -30.68
CA GLU A 340 44.30 -7.37 -31.59
C GLU A 340 45.09 -7.33 -32.87
N GLU A 341 46.42 -7.48 -32.82
CA GLU A 341 47.29 -7.60 -34.01
C GLU A 341 46.89 -8.81 -34.88
N LYS A 342 46.66 -9.99 -34.24
CA LYS A 342 46.18 -11.18 -34.95
C LYS A 342 44.83 -10.94 -35.63
N ALA A 343 43.86 -10.34 -34.90
CA ALA A 343 42.56 -10.00 -35.46
C ALA A 343 42.67 -9.02 -36.63
N ALA A 344 43.50 -7.99 -36.48
CA ALA A 344 43.78 -7.03 -37.57
C ALA A 344 44.37 -7.70 -38.80
N SER A 345 45.34 -8.58 -38.62
CA SER A 345 45.95 -9.35 -39.71
C SER A 345 44.95 -10.24 -40.46
N LEU A 346 44.06 -10.92 -39.72
CA LEU A 346 43.00 -11.71 -40.35
C LEU A 346 42.07 -10.86 -41.21
N ILE A 347 41.69 -9.67 -40.74
CA ILE A 347 40.79 -8.75 -41.48
C ILE A 347 41.52 -8.16 -42.70
N LEU A 348 42.77 -7.74 -42.56
CA LEU A 348 43.49 -7.04 -43.60
C LEU A 348 44.00 -7.99 -44.70
N ASN A 349 44.51 -9.15 -44.36
CA ASN A 349 45.32 -9.99 -45.23
C ASN A 349 44.81 -11.45 -45.41
N GLY A 350 43.66 -11.78 -44.87
CA GLY A 350 43.21 -13.16 -44.75
C GLY A 350 44.12 -13.94 -43.82
N ASN A 351 44.51 -15.17 -44.09
CA ASN A 351 45.29 -16.00 -43.15
C ASN A 351 46.82 -15.72 -43.12
N THR A 352 47.30 -14.63 -43.70
CA THR A 352 48.73 -14.30 -43.70
C THR A 352 49.05 -13.24 -42.66
N THR A 353 49.92 -13.59 -41.68
CA THR A 353 50.44 -12.66 -40.67
C THR A 353 51.36 -11.63 -41.30
N THR A 354 50.97 -10.39 -41.35
CA THR A 354 51.80 -9.25 -41.73
C THR A 354 52.17 -8.49 -40.46
N ALA A 355 53.45 -8.30 -40.18
CA ALA A 355 53.93 -7.46 -39.11
C ALA A 355 53.39 -6.02 -39.32
N ASN A 356 52.79 -5.42 -38.25
CA ASN A 356 52.26 -4.03 -38.18
C ASN A 356 50.80 -3.85 -38.72
N ALA A 357 49.94 -4.88 -38.73
CA ALA A 357 48.52 -4.70 -38.96
C ALA A 357 47.90 -3.89 -37.81
N SER A 358 47.36 -2.70 -38.11
CA SER A 358 46.76 -1.84 -37.09
C SER A 358 45.27 -2.11 -36.90
N LYS A 359 44.79 -1.98 -35.66
CA LYS A 359 43.36 -2.01 -35.31
C LYS A 359 42.54 -1.03 -36.13
N GLU A 360 43.10 0.16 -36.33
CA GLU A 360 42.40 1.24 -37.04
C GLU A 360 42.22 0.92 -38.53
N ASP A 361 43.26 0.37 -39.21
CA ASP A 361 43.17 -0.05 -40.61
C ASP A 361 42.17 -1.19 -40.81
N ALA A 362 42.11 -2.11 -39.90
CA ALA A 362 41.16 -3.23 -39.92
C ALA A 362 39.70 -2.71 -39.78
N ILE A 363 39.48 -1.84 -38.81
CA ILE A 363 38.15 -1.21 -38.61
C ILE A 363 37.74 -0.38 -39.83
N ASN A 364 38.65 0.40 -40.41
CA ASN A 364 38.40 1.20 -41.62
C ASN A 364 38.07 0.31 -42.82
N LYS A 365 38.77 -0.82 -42.97
CA LYS A 365 38.44 -1.78 -44.04
C LYS A 365 37.07 -2.42 -43.87
N LEU A 366 36.69 -2.79 -42.67
CA LEU A 366 35.35 -3.31 -42.34
C LEU A 366 34.26 -2.25 -42.58
N THR A 367 34.52 -1.01 -42.15
CA THR A 367 33.59 0.11 -42.35
C THR A 367 33.35 0.40 -43.84
N THR A 368 34.43 0.31 -44.65
CA THR A 368 34.35 0.60 -46.08
C THR A 368 33.69 -0.54 -46.88
N ASN A 369 34.13 -1.77 -46.61
CA ASN A 369 33.69 -2.93 -47.42
C ASN A 369 32.44 -3.61 -46.92
N GLY A 370 32.02 -3.29 -45.69
CA GLY A 370 30.92 -3.96 -44.99
C GLY A 370 31.34 -5.27 -44.31
N ILE A 371 30.37 -5.89 -43.66
CA ILE A 371 30.51 -7.17 -42.95
C ILE A 371 29.31 -8.04 -43.35
N THR A 372 29.53 -9.01 -44.24
CA THR A 372 28.47 -9.92 -44.68
C THR A 372 28.33 -11.12 -43.77
N SER A 373 27.20 -11.78 -43.81
CA SER A 373 26.98 -13.00 -43.05
C SER A 373 28.01 -14.11 -43.39
N ASP A 374 28.43 -14.22 -44.65
CA ASP A 374 29.40 -15.19 -45.14
C ASP A 374 30.79 -14.82 -44.63
N TYR A 375 31.12 -13.53 -44.51
CA TYR A 375 32.38 -13.06 -43.93
C TYR A 375 32.48 -13.44 -42.44
N ILE A 376 31.42 -13.25 -41.67
CA ILE A 376 31.35 -13.59 -40.26
C ILE A 376 31.53 -15.09 -40.02
N LYS A 377 30.94 -15.94 -40.90
CA LYS A 377 30.92 -17.41 -40.77
C LYS A 377 32.21 -18.11 -41.23
N LYS A 378 33.15 -17.39 -41.79
CA LYS A 378 34.45 -18.01 -42.14
C LYS A 378 35.13 -18.63 -40.92
N ASP A 379 35.78 -19.79 -41.05
CA ASP A 379 36.39 -20.54 -39.97
C ASP A 379 37.40 -19.72 -39.10
N THR A 380 38.03 -18.74 -39.72
CA THR A 380 38.98 -17.82 -39.09
C THR A 380 38.36 -16.61 -38.43
N MET A 381 37.06 -16.35 -38.64
CA MET A 381 36.32 -15.23 -38.06
C MET A 381 35.50 -15.69 -36.83
N LEU A 382 34.30 -15.21 -36.63
CA LEU A 382 33.48 -15.54 -35.46
C LEU A 382 32.79 -16.91 -35.53
N GLY A 383 32.63 -17.48 -36.74
CA GLY A 383 31.93 -18.74 -36.93
C GLY A 383 30.44 -18.64 -36.73
N ASN A 384 29.78 -19.71 -36.23
CA ASN A 384 28.33 -19.78 -36.02
C ASN A 384 27.89 -19.36 -34.62
N SER A 385 28.49 -18.30 -34.05
CA SER A 385 28.01 -17.81 -32.74
C SER A 385 26.58 -17.15 -32.86
N ALA A 386 25.78 -17.22 -31.80
CA ALA A 386 24.37 -16.81 -31.81
C ALA A 386 24.15 -15.31 -32.12
N ASP A 387 25.17 -14.46 -31.92
CA ASP A 387 25.05 -13.00 -32.03
C ASP A 387 25.56 -12.40 -33.34
N THR A 388 25.78 -13.24 -34.38
CA THR A 388 26.39 -12.78 -35.64
C THR A 388 25.55 -11.75 -36.38
N ALA A 389 24.24 -11.75 -36.21
CA ALA A 389 23.34 -10.78 -36.84
C ALA A 389 23.63 -9.31 -36.43
N ASN A 390 24.16 -9.10 -35.23
CA ASN A 390 24.46 -7.76 -34.71
C ASN A 390 25.65 -7.08 -35.41
N TYR A 391 26.47 -7.82 -36.16
CA TYR A 391 27.65 -7.33 -36.81
C TYR A 391 27.50 -7.11 -38.32
N ILE A 392 26.34 -7.49 -38.91
CA ILE A 392 26.10 -7.29 -40.33
C ILE A 392 26.14 -5.80 -40.67
N LEU A 393 26.90 -5.45 -41.67
CA LEU A 393 27.12 -4.09 -42.11
C LEU A 393 27.25 -4.02 -43.63
N ASP A 394 26.43 -3.19 -44.28
CA ASP A 394 26.56 -2.91 -45.69
C ASP A 394 27.83 -2.15 -46.02
N SER A 395 28.29 -2.24 -47.26
CA SER A 395 29.44 -1.45 -47.72
C SER A 395 29.17 0.06 -47.62
N LYS A 396 30.23 0.87 -47.51
CA LYS A 396 30.08 2.32 -47.51
C LYS A 396 29.34 2.83 -48.75
N THR A 397 29.63 2.26 -49.93
CA THR A 397 28.97 2.63 -51.17
C THR A 397 27.47 2.38 -51.11
N ASP A 398 27.04 1.21 -50.59
CA ASP A 398 25.63 0.86 -50.49
C ASP A 398 24.93 1.72 -49.44
N ARG A 399 25.59 2.01 -48.31
CA ARG A 399 25.06 2.92 -47.27
C ARG A 399 24.88 4.34 -47.79
N ASP A 400 25.91 4.88 -48.48
CA ASP A 400 25.85 6.22 -49.07
C ASP A 400 24.73 6.33 -50.11
N LYS A 401 24.58 5.28 -50.92
CA LYS A 401 23.49 5.17 -51.90
C LYS A 401 22.12 5.12 -51.22
N ALA A 402 21.99 4.36 -50.14
CA ALA A 402 20.74 4.29 -49.37
C ALA A 402 20.35 5.66 -48.81
N VAL A 403 21.32 6.45 -48.32
CA VAL A 403 21.08 7.82 -47.88
C VAL A 403 20.61 8.69 -49.06
N ASP A 404 21.29 8.65 -50.19
CA ASP A 404 20.93 9.44 -51.39
C ASP A 404 19.52 9.10 -51.91
N ASP A 405 19.17 7.82 -51.95
CA ASP A 405 17.84 7.35 -52.36
C ASP A 405 16.75 7.89 -51.44
N LYS A 406 16.94 7.87 -50.10
CA LYS A 406 15.97 8.39 -49.14
C LYS A 406 15.90 9.92 -49.10
N VAL A 407 17.01 10.60 -49.30
CA VAL A 407 17.05 12.08 -49.50
C VAL A 407 16.24 12.47 -50.73
N THR A 408 16.42 11.75 -51.86
CA THR A 408 15.68 12.02 -53.10
C THR A 408 14.17 11.79 -52.88
N ALA A 409 13.80 10.71 -52.20
CA ALA A 409 12.40 10.43 -51.89
C ALA A 409 11.78 11.54 -51.01
N TYR A 410 12.47 11.99 -49.95
CA TYR A 410 11.99 13.07 -49.11
C TYR A 410 11.86 14.40 -49.87
N ASN A 411 12.87 14.79 -50.63
CA ASN A 411 12.85 16.04 -51.43
C ASN A 411 11.75 16.02 -52.49
N THR A 412 11.40 14.86 -53.01
CA THR A 412 10.24 14.69 -53.90
C THR A 412 8.91 14.96 -53.17
N LEU A 413 8.79 14.52 -51.89
CA LEU A 413 7.61 14.86 -51.11
C LEU A 413 7.51 16.36 -50.84
N VAL A 414 8.65 17.03 -50.58
CA VAL A 414 8.71 18.52 -50.37
C VAL A 414 8.23 19.21 -51.65
N THR A 415 8.79 18.83 -52.81
CA THR A 415 8.41 19.43 -54.12
C THR A 415 6.94 19.28 -54.44
N ASN A 416 6.34 18.15 -54.04
CA ASN A 416 4.92 17.86 -54.24
C ASN A 416 4.01 18.43 -53.13
N GLY A 417 4.57 19.20 -52.16
CA GLY A 417 3.80 19.73 -51.02
C GLY A 417 3.22 18.68 -50.08
N LYS A 418 3.82 17.47 -50.04
CA LYS A 418 3.33 16.33 -49.26
C LYS A 418 4.17 16.01 -48.02
N ALA A 419 5.32 16.69 -47.83
CA ALA A 419 6.19 16.42 -46.67
C ALA A 419 5.63 17.01 -45.39
N THR A 420 5.07 18.21 -45.45
CA THR A 420 4.53 18.93 -44.29
C THR A 420 3.16 19.51 -44.59
N ALA A 421 2.40 19.80 -43.54
CA ALA A 421 1.11 20.49 -43.60
C ALA A 421 0.99 21.50 -42.48
N SER A 422 0.10 22.49 -42.62
CA SER A 422 -0.33 23.33 -41.51
C SER A 422 -1.46 22.64 -40.77
N TYR A 423 -1.29 22.50 -39.43
CA TYR A 423 -2.28 21.93 -38.54
C TYR A 423 -2.90 23.06 -37.71
N SER A 424 -4.22 23.20 -37.83
CA SER A 424 -4.92 24.26 -37.12
C SER A 424 -5.04 23.95 -35.64
N SER A 425 -4.63 24.88 -34.81
CA SER A 425 -4.77 24.81 -33.36
C SER A 425 -6.24 24.64 -32.95
N SER A 426 -7.17 25.22 -33.74
CA SER A 426 -8.60 25.16 -33.46
C SER A 426 -9.20 23.74 -33.60
N THR A 427 -8.60 22.87 -34.42
CA THR A 427 -9.08 21.51 -34.67
C THR A 427 -8.25 20.43 -34.02
N ALA A 428 -7.13 20.78 -33.37
CA ALA A 428 -6.18 19.80 -32.84
C ALA A 428 -6.84 18.74 -31.92
N LEU A 429 -7.69 19.14 -30.97
CA LEU A 429 -8.34 18.24 -30.03
C LEU A 429 -9.35 17.26 -30.66
N LYS A 430 -9.77 17.49 -31.92
CA LYS A 430 -10.74 16.58 -32.60
C LYS A 430 -10.23 15.15 -32.71
N ALA A 431 -8.91 14.96 -32.90
CA ALA A 431 -8.33 13.63 -32.94
C ALA A 431 -8.38 12.89 -31.58
N LEU A 432 -8.54 13.60 -30.47
CA LEU A 432 -8.84 13.03 -29.15
C LEU A 432 -10.36 12.90 -28.91
N GLY A 433 -11.19 13.17 -29.90
CA GLY A 433 -12.64 13.23 -29.73
C GLY A 433 -13.08 14.40 -28.83
N LEU A 434 -12.21 15.40 -28.64
CA LEU A 434 -12.48 16.54 -27.81
C LEU A 434 -12.64 17.83 -28.67
N GLN A 435 -13.37 18.75 -28.13
CA GLN A 435 -13.46 20.11 -28.61
C GLN A 435 -12.81 21.01 -27.55
N SER A 436 -12.17 22.09 -27.98
CA SER A 436 -11.65 23.08 -27.06
C SER A 436 -12.79 23.69 -26.24
N PHE A 437 -12.68 23.67 -24.93
CA PHE A 437 -13.68 24.23 -24.01
C PHE A 437 -13.01 24.95 -22.83
N ASP A 438 -13.60 26.07 -22.45
CA ASP A 438 -13.11 26.93 -21.37
C ASP A 438 -13.88 26.72 -20.03
N GLY A 439 -14.77 25.72 -19.98
CA GLY A 439 -15.59 25.42 -18.80
C GLY A 439 -16.77 26.40 -18.58
N THR A 440 -16.99 27.36 -19.47
CA THR A 440 -18.06 28.36 -19.32
C THR A 440 -19.29 28.07 -20.18
N LYS A 441 -19.13 27.36 -21.31
CA LYS A 441 -20.20 27.05 -22.26
C LYS A 441 -20.65 25.61 -22.14
N GLU A 442 -21.95 25.38 -22.28
CA GLU A 442 -22.50 24.07 -22.57
C GLU A 442 -22.28 23.75 -24.03
N TYR A 443 -21.55 22.69 -24.31
CA TYR A 443 -21.54 22.10 -25.65
C TYR A 443 -22.70 21.12 -25.72
N VAL A 444 -23.83 21.61 -26.20
CA VAL A 444 -24.93 20.73 -26.58
C VAL A 444 -24.59 20.16 -27.97
N GLU A 445 -24.96 18.90 -28.24
CA GLU A 445 -24.80 18.24 -29.55
C GLU A 445 -25.37 19.09 -30.73
N SER A 446 -26.05 20.18 -30.45
CA SER A 446 -26.71 21.08 -31.39
C SER A 446 -25.82 22.18 -31.98
N ASP A 447 -24.63 22.44 -31.48
CA ASP A 447 -23.79 23.50 -32.06
C ASP A 447 -22.92 22.99 -33.23
N LYS A 448 -23.61 22.48 -34.25
CA LYS A 448 -23.00 21.97 -35.50
C LYS A 448 -22.39 23.10 -36.36
N SER A 449 -22.58 24.36 -35.97
CA SER A 449 -22.08 25.51 -36.73
C SER A 449 -20.66 25.92 -36.29
N SER A 450 -20.10 25.35 -35.25
CA SER A 450 -18.74 25.64 -34.79
C SER A 450 -17.71 24.83 -35.58
N ASP A 451 -16.69 25.50 -36.11
CA ASP A 451 -15.54 24.86 -36.77
C ASP A 451 -14.83 23.83 -35.89
N ASN A 452 -15.06 23.90 -34.58
CA ASN A 452 -14.48 23.03 -33.55
C ASN A 452 -15.41 21.90 -33.10
N TYR A 453 -16.53 21.68 -33.78
CA TYR A 453 -17.49 20.67 -33.40
C TYR A 453 -16.89 19.25 -33.44
N ALA A 454 -16.96 18.53 -32.31
CA ALA A 454 -16.63 17.12 -32.19
C ALA A 454 -17.95 16.32 -32.03
N PRO A 455 -18.46 15.72 -33.11
CA PRO A 455 -19.74 15.02 -33.09
C PRO A 455 -19.75 13.91 -32.03
N GLY A 456 -20.70 13.94 -31.10
CA GLY A 456 -20.82 12.95 -30.02
C GLY A 456 -19.96 13.21 -28.78
N MET A 457 -19.31 14.38 -28.67
CA MET A 457 -18.80 14.87 -27.39
C MET A 457 -19.94 15.42 -26.54
N VAL A 458 -19.97 15.05 -25.27
CA VAL A 458 -20.96 15.56 -24.28
C VAL A 458 -20.20 16.21 -23.13
N LEU A 459 -20.61 17.42 -22.79
CA LEU A 459 -20.10 18.14 -21.63
C LEU A 459 -21.26 18.43 -20.68
N THR A 460 -21.15 17.97 -19.44
CA THR A 460 -22.04 18.33 -18.34
C THR A 460 -21.33 19.34 -17.46
N LYS A 461 -21.95 20.52 -17.26
CA LYS A 461 -21.37 21.59 -16.44
C LYS A 461 -21.23 21.22 -14.97
N ALA A 462 -20.21 21.74 -14.34
CA ALA A 462 -20.18 21.84 -12.90
C ALA A 462 -21.36 22.71 -12.39
N ALA A 463 -21.98 22.28 -11.33
CA ALA A 463 -23.03 23.04 -10.66
C ALA A 463 -22.72 23.13 -9.16
N SER A 464 -23.04 24.27 -8.56
CA SER A 464 -23.03 24.43 -7.11
C SER A 464 -24.42 24.19 -6.54
N THR A 465 -24.46 23.69 -5.33
CA THR A 465 -25.69 23.61 -4.55
C THR A 465 -26.18 25.05 -4.24
N GLU A 466 -27.46 25.29 -4.44
CA GLU A 466 -28.13 26.48 -3.98
C GLU A 466 -29.33 26.12 -3.11
N VAL A 467 -29.31 26.60 -1.87
CA VAL A 467 -30.35 26.34 -0.86
C VAL A 467 -30.84 27.65 -0.29
N VAL A 468 -32.14 27.76 -0.14
CA VAL A 468 -32.76 28.85 0.65
C VAL A 468 -33.05 28.30 2.05
N TYR A 469 -32.37 28.86 3.06
CA TYR A 469 -32.48 28.49 4.47
C TYR A 469 -33.06 29.65 5.25
N ASN A 470 -34.28 29.52 5.77
CA ASN A 470 -35.02 30.59 6.44
C ASN A 470 -35.04 31.93 5.65
N GLY A 471 -35.16 31.84 4.33
CA GLY A 471 -35.18 33.01 3.43
C GLY A 471 -33.79 33.48 2.96
N ALA A 472 -32.70 32.97 3.52
CA ALA A 472 -31.35 33.31 3.08
C ALA A 472 -30.85 32.29 2.04
N THR A 473 -30.33 32.79 0.91
CA THR A 473 -29.74 31.93 -0.12
C THR A 473 -28.30 31.59 0.25
N LEU A 474 -27.97 30.28 0.33
CA LEU A 474 -26.65 29.74 0.60
C LEU A 474 -26.17 28.95 -0.63
N LYS A 475 -24.88 29.06 -0.93
CA LYS A 475 -24.22 28.31 -2.00
C LYS A 475 -23.08 27.45 -1.45
N SER A 476 -22.94 26.28 -2.02
CA SER A 476 -21.86 25.34 -1.65
C SER A 476 -21.46 24.49 -2.86
N ASP A 477 -20.20 24.15 -2.93
CA ASP A 477 -19.71 23.19 -3.94
C ASP A 477 -19.94 21.73 -3.54
N ASN A 478 -20.58 21.50 -2.38
CA ASN A 478 -20.94 20.18 -1.88
C ASN A 478 -22.46 20.03 -1.76
N THR A 479 -22.94 18.80 -1.76
CA THR A 479 -24.34 18.46 -1.45
C THR A 479 -24.62 18.42 0.06
N SER A 480 -23.63 18.65 0.90
CA SER A 480 -23.75 18.78 2.35
C SER A 480 -23.39 20.21 2.75
N ILE A 481 -24.26 20.84 3.51
CA ILE A 481 -24.12 22.26 3.97
C ILE A 481 -24.24 22.30 5.47
N ASP A 482 -23.25 22.91 6.12
CA ASP A 482 -23.31 23.25 7.55
C ASP A 482 -23.82 24.67 7.74
N VAL A 483 -24.91 24.81 8.49
CA VAL A 483 -25.48 26.11 8.82
C VAL A 483 -26.02 26.12 10.24
N ALA A 484 -25.61 27.10 11.05
CA ALA A 484 -26.05 27.28 12.43
C ALA A 484 -26.01 26.02 13.31
N GLY A 485 -25.01 25.14 13.09
CA GLY A 485 -24.90 23.89 13.82
C GLY A 485 -25.73 22.73 13.27
N VAL A 486 -26.43 22.94 12.17
CA VAL A 486 -27.17 21.89 11.46
C VAL A 486 -26.45 21.56 10.17
N THR A 487 -26.16 20.27 9.95
CA THR A 487 -25.66 19.77 8.68
C THR A 487 -26.83 19.26 7.85
N LEU A 488 -27.07 19.89 6.71
CA LEU A 488 -28.06 19.48 5.74
C LEU A 488 -27.43 18.62 4.67
N ASN A 489 -27.87 17.38 4.49
CA ASN A 489 -27.44 16.49 3.40
C ASN A 489 -28.55 16.49 2.34
N LEU A 490 -28.25 17.04 1.19
CA LEU A 490 -29.21 17.31 0.13
C LEU A 490 -29.18 16.16 -0.88
N LEU A 491 -30.34 15.54 -1.10
CA LEU A 491 -30.51 14.35 -1.93
C LEU A 491 -31.25 14.64 -3.23
N GLY A 492 -32.01 15.74 -3.28
CA GLY A 492 -32.79 16.14 -4.44
C GLY A 492 -33.24 17.58 -4.36
N THR A 493 -33.57 18.17 -5.50
CA THR A 493 -34.21 19.49 -5.55
C THR A 493 -35.63 19.41 -5.01
N THR A 494 -36.12 20.53 -4.43
CA THR A 494 -37.49 20.64 -3.96
C THR A 494 -38.42 21.34 -4.98
N LEU A 495 -38.01 21.32 -6.28
CA LEU A 495 -38.82 21.85 -7.38
C LEU A 495 -40.15 21.12 -7.44
N LYS A 496 -41.23 21.87 -7.53
CA LYS A 496 -42.59 21.36 -7.69
C LYS A 496 -42.76 20.74 -9.07
N GLU A 497 -43.63 19.76 -9.17
CA GLU A 497 -43.90 19.11 -10.46
C GLU A 497 -44.52 20.14 -11.43
N GLY A 498 -43.96 20.21 -12.65
CA GLY A 498 -44.37 21.14 -13.70
C GLY A 498 -43.92 22.59 -13.51
N ALA A 499 -43.19 22.94 -12.46
CA ALA A 499 -42.62 24.27 -12.26
C ALA A 499 -41.32 24.47 -13.06
N THR A 500 -41.06 25.73 -13.45
CA THR A 500 -39.88 26.12 -14.24
C THR A 500 -38.62 26.32 -13.40
N GLY A 501 -38.79 26.53 -12.09
CA GLY A 501 -37.68 26.86 -11.18
C GLY A 501 -37.21 28.32 -11.25
N ALA A 502 -37.95 29.18 -11.95
CA ALA A 502 -37.57 30.59 -12.12
C ALA A 502 -37.71 31.40 -10.83
N ASN A 503 -38.68 31.03 -9.97
CA ASN A 503 -38.98 31.75 -8.74
C ASN A 503 -38.89 30.86 -7.49
N ASP A 504 -38.67 31.46 -6.33
CA ASP A 504 -38.67 30.74 -5.04
C ASP A 504 -40.00 30.05 -4.74
N SER A 505 -41.14 30.54 -5.29
CA SER A 505 -42.45 29.91 -5.19
C SER A 505 -42.56 28.57 -5.91
N ASP A 506 -41.69 28.30 -6.85
CA ASP A 506 -41.67 27.06 -7.63
C ASP A 506 -41.12 25.88 -6.80
N TYR A 507 -40.49 26.16 -5.66
CA TYR A 507 -39.93 25.17 -4.78
C TYR A 507 -40.77 24.91 -3.54
N GLU A 508 -40.90 23.63 -3.18
CA GLU A 508 -41.53 23.23 -1.92
C GLU A 508 -40.63 23.56 -0.74
N THR A 509 -41.27 23.98 0.36
CA THR A 509 -40.54 24.18 1.62
C THR A 509 -40.53 22.88 2.40
N VAL A 510 -39.35 22.40 2.73
CA VAL A 510 -39.13 21.27 3.64
C VAL A 510 -38.77 21.83 5.02
N ASN A 511 -39.55 21.45 6.03
CA ASN A 511 -39.25 21.82 7.40
C ASN A 511 -38.24 20.87 8.01
N VAL A 512 -37.21 21.44 8.63
CA VAL A 512 -36.21 20.70 9.42
C VAL A 512 -36.36 21.12 10.88
N THR A 513 -36.78 20.20 11.72
CA THR A 513 -36.99 20.46 13.16
C THR A 513 -35.81 19.97 13.95
N VAL A 514 -35.20 20.85 14.75
CA VAL A 514 -34.13 20.55 15.70
C VAL A 514 -34.68 20.54 17.11
N SER A 515 -34.54 19.45 17.81
CA SER A 515 -34.91 19.25 19.21
C SER A 515 -33.79 18.60 20.02
N ASN A 516 -33.99 18.53 21.33
CA ASN A 516 -33.13 17.67 22.15
C ASN A 516 -33.31 16.21 21.69
N ASP A 517 -32.23 15.44 21.67
CA ASP A 517 -32.28 14.03 21.35
C ASP A 517 -32.41 13.20 22.62
N THR A 518 -33.59 13.27 23.22
CA THR A 518 -33.93 12.58 24.48
C THR A 518 -33.80 11.06 24.31
N ASP A 519 -34.25 10.54 23.15
CA ASP A 519 -34.12 9.10 22.82
C ASP A 519 -32.66 8.67 22.74
N GLY A 520 -31.82 9.40 21.98
CA GLY A 520 -30.41 9.08 21.84
C GLY A 520 -29.63 9.16 23.15
N VAL A 521 -30.00 10.12 24.03
CA VAL A 521 -29.42 10.19 25.39
C VAL A 521 -29.88 9.00 26.24
N TYR A 522 -31.15 8.64 26.17
CA TYR A 522 -31.70 7.46 26.87
C TYR A 522 -30.98 6.18 26.44
N ASP A 523 -30.85 5.96 25.15
CA ASP A 523 -30.17 4.80 24.60
C ASP A 523 -28.69 4.73 25.03
N SER A 524 -28.00 5.86 25.04
CA SER A 524 -26.62 5.95 25.53
C SER A 524 -26.48 5.59 27.00
N ILE A 525 -27.44 6.01 27.84
CA ILE A 525 -27.48 5.65 29.25
C ILE A 525 -27.75 4.15 29.41
N LYS A 526 -28.71 3.60 28.65
CA LYS A 526 -29.06 2.20 28.64
C LYS A 526 -27.87 1.31 28.22
N GLU A 527 -27.16 1.71 27.17
CA GLU A 527 -25.95 1.01 26.72
C GLU A 527 -24.86 1.00 27.81
N PHE A 528 -24.60 2.15 28.43
CA PHE A 528 -23.66 2.27 29.55
C PHE A 528 -24.03 1.34 30.71
N LEU A 529 -25.31 1.30 31.12
CA LEU A 529 -25.77 0.42 32.19
C LEU A 529 -25.66 -1.06 31.83
N THR A 530 -25.92 -1.40 30.57
CA THR A 530 -25.75 -2.74 30.04
C THR A 530 -24.30 -3.20 30.14
N GLU A 531 -23.34 -2.36 29.72
CA GLU A 531 -21.91 -2.65 29.86
C GLU A 531 -21.48 -2.74 31.33
N TYR A 532 -21.91 -1.77 32.17
CA TYR A 532 -21.66 -1.83 33.61
C TYR A 532 -22.12 -3.14 34.23
N ASN A 533 -23.38 -3.56 33.94
CA ASN A 533 -23.98 -4.78 34.44
C ASN A 533 -23.23 -6.01 33.94
N SER A 534 -22.84 -6.06 32.66
CA SER A 534 -22.08 -7.15 32.04
C SER A 534 -20.72 -7.36 32.76
N ILE A 535 -20.02 -6.27 33.05
CA ILE A 535 -18.74 -6.32 33.76
C ILE A 535 -18.94 -6.73 35.21
N LEU A 536 -19.95 -6.16 35.89
CA LEU A 536 -20.26 -6.49 37.27
C LEU A 536 -20.66 -7.97 37.40
N THR A 537 -21.45 -8.48 36.47
CA THR A 537 -21.82 -9.92 36.39
C THR A 537 -20.59 -10.79 36.21
N THR A 538 -19.71 -10.43 35.26
CA THR A 538 -18.45 -11.18 35.05
C THR A 538 -17.60 -11.21 36.33
N MET A 539 -17.46 -10.08 36.99
CA MET A 539 -16.69 -10.01 38.25
C MET A 539 -17.34 -10.78 39.40
N ASN A 540 -18.67 -10.67 39.54
CA ASN A 540 -19.43 -11.43 40.54
C ASN A 540 -19.34 -12.95 40.31
N THR A 541 -19.38 -13.39 39.06
CA THR A 541 -19.21 -14.80 38.67
C THR A 541 -17.85 -15.32 39.13
N TYR A 542 -16.78 -14.61 38.81
CA TYR A 542 -15.44 -15.02 39.27
C TYR A 542 -15.30 -14.97 40.79
N TYR A 543 -15.83 -13.94 41.42
CA TYR A 543 -15.72 -13.79 42.89
C TYR A 543 -16.50 -14.86 43.64
N ASN A 544 -17.70 -15.22 43.15
CA ASN A 544 -18.58 -16.22 43.78
C ASN A 544 -18.42 -17.61 43.18
N ALA A 545 -17.43 -17.82 42.33
CA ALA A 545 -17.22 -19.11 41.69
C ALA A 545 -17.14 -20.27 42.68
N ASP A 546 -17.55 -21.44 42.25
CA ASP A 546 -17.44 -22.69 43.03
C ASP A 546 -15.97 -22.97 43.39
N SER A 547 -15.79 -23.72 44.46
CA SER A 547 -14.44 -24.20 44.82
C SER A 547 -14.02 -25.31 43.84
N ALA A 548 -12.79 -25.21 43.34
CA ALA A 548 -12.13 -26.29 42.63
C ALA A 548 -11.37 -27.26 43.58
N SER A 549 -11.87 -27.44 44.82
CA SER A 549 -11.29 -28.43 45.73
C SER A 549 -11.35 -29.83 45.11
N GLY A 550 -10.21 -30.52 45.09
CA GLY A 550 -10.08 -31.83 44.42
C GLY A 550 -9.66 -31.77 42.95
N TYR A 551 -9.60 -30.57 42.35
CA TYR A 551 -9.07 -30.40 41.00
C TYR A 551 -7.62 -29.91 41.06
N GLU A 552 -6.69 -30.79 40.69
CA GLU A 552 -5.27 -30.43 40.56
C GLU A 552 -4.90 -30.27 39.09
N VAL A 553 -3.78 -29.58 38.83
CA VAL A 553 -3.23 -29.50 37.46
C VAL A 553 -2.86 -30.90 37.01
N LEU A 554 -3.36 -31.31 35.86
CA LEU A 554 -3.16 -32.67 35.33
C LEU A 554 -1.70 -32.88 34.96
N THR A 555 -1.15 -34.07 35.28
CA THR A 555 0.12 -34.54 34.72
C THR A 555 -0.05 -34.90 33.24
N ASP A 556 1.06 -35.05 32.53
CA ASP A 556 1.00 -35.38 31.10
C ASP A 556 0.37 -36.77 30.87
N GLU A 557 0.66 -37.75 31.78
CA GLU A 557 0.02 -39.07 31.73
C GLU A 557 -1.48 -38.99 31.97
N GLN A 558 -1.95 -38.08 32.84
CA GLN A 558 -3.38 -37.88 33.09
C GLN A 558 -4.06 -37.22 31.90
N LYS A 559 -3.38 -36.26 31.21
CA LYS A 559 -3.91 -35.66 29.99
C LYS A 559 -4.01 -36.67 28.85
N GLU A 560 -3.00 -37.53 28.68
CA GLU A 560 -3.01 -38.58 27.67
C GLU A 560 -4.13 -39.62 27.90
N ALA A 561 -4.57 -39.80 29.15
CA ALA A 561 -5.67 -40.69 29.50
C ALA A 561 -7.07 -40.08 29.35
N MET A 562 -7.19 -38.81 28.99
CA MET A 562 -8.42 -38.04 28.83
C MET A 562 -8.54 -37.52 27.40
N SER A 563 -9.77 -37.23 26.98
CA SER A 563 -9.99 -36.49 25.74
C SER A 563 -9.65 -34.98 25.91
N ASP A 564 -9.34 -34.30 24.81
CA ASP A 564 -9.05 -32.86 24.84
C ASP A 564 -10.17 -32.05 25.48
N ASP A 565 -11.44 -32.41 25.20
CA ASP A 565 -12.61 -31.77 25.79
C ASP A 565 -12.68 -31.96 27.32
N GLU A 566 -12.30 -33.15 27.83
CA GLU A 566 -12.27 -33.44 29.27
C GLU A 566 -11.13 -32.64 29.95
N VAL A 567 -9.96 -32.61 29.33
CA VAL A 567 -8.82 -31.82 29.80
C VAL A 567 -9.19 -30.32 29.86
N GLU A 568 -9.86 -29.80 28.82
CA GLU A 568 -10.31 -28.43 28.80
C GLU A 568 -11.30 -28.10 29.91
N LYS A 569 -12.34 -28.96 30.08
CA LYS A 569 -13.33 -28.79 31.15
C LYS A 569 -12.70 -28.87 32.53
N TRP A 570 -11.74 -29.78 32.73
CA TRP A 570 -10.98 -29.88 33.96
C TRP A 570 -10.21 -28.62 34.27
N ASN A 571 -9.45 -28.12 33.29
CA ASN A 571 -8.66 -26.90 33.42
C ASN A 571 -9.55 -25.68 33.65
N ASN A 572 -10.69 -25.58 32.95
CA ASN A 572 -11.62 -24.46 33.10
C ASN A 572 -12.22 -24.46 34.52
N LYS A 573 -12.53 -25.63 35.11
CA LYS A 573 -13.01 -25.71 36.50
C LYS A 573 -11.97 -25.11 37.49
N ILE A 574 -10.69 -25.33 37.23
CA ILE A 574 -9.60 -24.70 38.02
C ILE A 574 -9.55 -23.17 37.74
N LYS A 575 -9.49 -22.79 36.44
CA LYS A 575 -9.38 -21.39 36.04
C LYS A 575 -10.50 -20.53 36.60
N ASP A 576 -11.74 -21.00 36.52
CA ASP A 576 -12.92 -20.26 37.00
C ASP A 576 -12.85 -19.97 38.51
N SER A 577 -12.22 -20.85 39.28
CA SER A 577 -12.08 -20.70 40.73
C SER A 577 -10.93 -19.77 41.19
N LEU A 578 -10.01 -19.37 40.28
CA LEU A 578 -8.76 -18.69 40.65
C LEU A 578 -8.96 -17.31 41.24
N LEU A 579 -10.07 -16.64 40.91
CA LEU A 579 -10.43 -15.35 41.49
C LEU A 579 -11.53 -15.44 42.56
N ARG A 580 -11.88 -16.66 42.97
CA ARG A 580 -12.84 -16.88 44.04
C ARG A 580 -12.38 -16.19 45.34
N ARG A 581 -13.24 -15.28 45.82
CA ARG A 581 -12.98 -14.46 47.03
C ARG A 581 -11.65 -13.67 47.00
N ASP A 582 -11.23 -13.31 45.76
CA ASP A 582 -10.03 -12.49 45.59
C ASP A 582 -10.29 -11.07 46.15
N SER A 583 -9.39 -10.59 47.00
CA SER A 583 -9.55 -9.31 47.69
C SER A 583 -9.45 -8.10 46.79
N THR A 584 -8.61 -8.18 45.74
CA THR A 584 -8.48 -7.14 44.71
C THR A 584 -9.76 -7.02 43.90
N LEU A 585 -10.31 -8.14 43.46
CA LEU A 585 -11.58 -8.22 42.73
C LEU A 585 -12.74 -7.68 43.58
N SER A 586 -12.84 -8.10 44.84
CA SER A 586 -13.84 -7.58 45.79
C SER A 586 -13.73 -6.06 45.99
N GLY A 587 -12.50 -5.55 46.07
CA GLY A 587 -12.25 -4.12 46.20
C GLY A 587 -12.68 -3.30 44.99
N ILE A 588 -12.58 -3.86 43.77
CA ILE A 588 -13.08 -3.23 42.53
C ILE A 588 -14.61 -3.25 42.48
N ILE A 589 -15.23 -4.43 42.72
CA ILE A 589 -16.68 -4.59 42.78
C ILE A 589 -17.31 -3.61 43.78
N SER A 590 -16.76 -3.53 44.98
CA SER A 590 -17.25 -2.61 46.05
C SER A 590 -17.11 -1.15 45.67
N SER A 591 -15.97 -0.74 45.05
CA SER A 591 -15.77 0.61 44.56
C SER A 591 -16.79 0.98 43.49
N MET A 592 -16.96 0.14 42.48
CA MET A 592 -17.92 0.41 41.40
C MET A 592 -19.36 0.56 41.94
N LYS A 593 -19.79 -0.31 42.85
CA LYS A 593 -21.13 -0.22 43.45
C LYS A 593 -21.29 1.04 44.30
N THR A 594 -20.28 1.38 45.11
CA THR A 594 -20.32 2.57 45.95
C THR A 594 -20.32 3.86 45.14
N ASP A 595 -19.51 3.91 44.07
CA ASP A 595 -19.42 5.08 43.21
C ASP A 595 -20.74 5.32 42.46
N MET A 596 -21.39 4.27 41.98
CA MET A 596 -22.69 4.34 41.29
C MET A 596 -23.87 4.60 42.28
N ALA A 597 -23.76 4.19 43.52
CA ALA A 597 -24.75 4.49 44.58
C ALA A 597 -24.60 5.90 45.18
N GLY A 598 -23.61 6.65 44.74
CA GLY A 598 -23.32 8.01 45.20
C GLY A 598 -24.45 9.00 44.96
N THR A 599 -24.34 10.16 45.56
CA THR A 599 -25.27 11.29 45.35
C THR A 599 -24.53 12.50 44.77
N VAL A 600 -25.19 13.26 43.89
CA VAL A 600 -24.71 14.51 43.31
C VAL A 600 -25.62 15.63 43.72
N THR A 601 -25.09 16.79 44.07
CA THR A 601 -25.87 18.02 44.31
C THR A 601 -26.01 18.74 42.96
N ALA A 602 -27.22 18.81 42.42
CA ALA A 602 -27.51 19.53 41.21
C ALA A 602 -27.52 21.05 41.42
N SER A 603 -27.49 21.82 40.34
CA SER A 603 -27.50 23.31 40.37
C SER A 603 -28.70 23.89 41.07
N ASN A 604 -29.82 23.14 41.14
CA ASN A 604 -31.00 23.50 41.93
C ASN A 604 -30.84 23.35 43.46
N GLY A 605 -29.64 22.96 43.94
CA GLY A 605 -29.29 22.77 45.36
C GLY A 605 -29.79 21.45 45.99
N LYS A 606 -30.52 20.61 45.25
CA LYS A 606 -31.01 19.32 45.74
C LYS A 606 -29.98 18.18 45.45
N LYS A 607 -30.00 17.19 46.34
CA LYS A 607 -29.19 15.98 46.17
C LYS A 607 -30.02 14.92 45.43
N TYR A 608 -29.39 14.34 44.43
CA TYR A 608 -29.97 13.26 43.63
C TYR A 608 -29.05 12.06 43.59
N SER A 609 -29.64 10.87 43.49
CA SER A 609 -29.00 9.61 43.18
C SER A 609 -29.58 9.01 41.88
N LEU A 610 -29.05 7.91 41.37
CA LEU A 610 -29.62 7.18 40.27
C LEU A 610 -31.09 6.77 40.48
N ALA A 611 -31.45 6.42 41.71
CA ALA A 611 -32.82 6.04 42.08
C ALA A 611 -33.83 7.19 41.81
N ASN A 612 -33.44 8.46 41.99
CA ASN A 612 -34.26 9.60 41.66
C ASN A 612 -34.53 9.75 40.15
N LEU A 613 -33.61 9.20 39.32
CA LEU A 613 -33.77 9.16 37.87
C LEU A 613 -34.46 7.88 37.38
N GLY A 614 -34.97 7.04 38.30
CA GLY A 614 -35.59 5.76 37.93
C GLY A 614 -34.59 4.62 37.64
N ILE A 615 -33.31 4.78 37.93
CA ILE A 615 -32.30 3.75 37.81
C ILE A 615 -32.05 3.13 39.17
N THR A 616 -32.36 1.82 39.32
CA THR A 616 -32.38 1.15 40.63
C THR A 616 -31.86 -0.29 40.52
N THR A 617 -31.54 -0.88 41.67
CA THR A 617 -31.27 -2.34 41.75
C THR A 617 -32.59 -3.07 41.99
N SER A 618 -32.65 -4.37 41.67
CA SER A 618 -33.79 -5.22 42.00
C SER A 618 -33.98 -5.26 43.53
N ALA A 619 -35.23 -5.08 43.98
CA ALA A 619 -35.63 -5.25 45.37
C ALA A 619 -36.01 -6.69 45.68
N THR A 620 -36.27 -7.52 44.68
CA THR A 620 -36.77 -8.88 44.80
C THR A 620 -35.67 -9.91 44.60
N ASN A 621 -34.65 -9.60 43.76
CA ASN A 621 -33.58 -10.53 43.41
C ASN A 621 -32.25 -10.09 44.05
N TYR A 622 -32.05 -10.45 45.32
CA TYR A 622 -30.78 -10.13 46.03
C TYR A 622 -29.55 -10.86 45.49
N ASN A 623 -29.76 -11.90 44.65
CA ASN A 623 -28.68 -12.67 44.05
C ASN A 623 -28.07 -12.04 42.81
N GLU A 624 -28.67 -11.00 42.25
CA GLU A 624 -28.13 -10.31 41.03
C GLU A 624 -26.81 -9.56 41.29
N GLY A 625 -26.43 -9.43 42.56
CA GLY A 625 -25.14 -8.85 42.92
C GLY A 625 -25.04 -7.34 42.66
N GLY A 626 -26.19 -6.63 42.58
CA GLY A 626 -26.27 -5.17 42.50
C GLY A 626 -26.23 -4.61 41.10
N LEU A 627 -26.84 -5.31 40.15
CA LEU A 627 -27.09 -4.82 38.79
C LEU A 627 -28.06 -3.62 38.80
N LEU A 628 -27.93 -2.74 37.84
CA LEU A 628 -28.75 -1.54 37.70
C LEU A 628 -29.76 -1.71 36.58
N HIS A 629 -31.02 -1.35 36.87
CA HIS A 629 -32.16 -1.45 35.97
C HIS A 629 -32.81 -0.08 35.78
N ILE A 630 -33.35 0.16 34.59
CA ILE A 630 -34.16 1.36 34.30
C ILE A 630 -35.63 0.99 34.48
N LYS A 631 -36.32 1.65 35.37
CA LYS A 631 -37.78 1.48 35.54
C LYS A 631 -38.50 1.87 34.25
N GLY A 632 -39.43 1.02 33.82
CA GLY A 632 -40.22 1.22 32.58
C GLY A 632 -39.40 1.01 31.30
N ASP A 633 -38.25 0.29 31.36
CA ASP A 633 -37.56 -0.20 30.18
C ASP A 633 -38.29 -1.43 29.62
N GLU A 634 -38.74 -1.35 28.37
CA GLU A 634 -39.52 -2.41 27.70
C GLU A 634 -38.74 -3.72 27.55
N ASP A 635 -37.39 -3.66 27.50
CA ASP A 635 -36.52 -4.81 27.37
C ASP A 635 -36.20 -5.47 28.74
N ASP A 636 -36.59 -4.85 29.84
CA ASP A 636 -36.36 -5.38 31.20
C ASP A 636 -37.62 -6.03 31.77
N THR A 637 -37.65 -7.35 31.81
CA THR A 637 -38.83 -8.12 32.20
C THR A 637 -39.32 -7.85 33.63
N GLU A 638 -38.45 -7.40 34.54
CA GLU A 638 -38.80 -7.06 35.93
C GLU A 638 -39.40 -5.66 36.06
N PHE A 639 -38.93 -4.70 35.20
CA PHE A 639 -39.24 -3.28 35.35
C PHE A 639 -40.08 -2.70 34.23
N SER A 640 -40.45 -3.45 33.18
CA SER A 640 -41.15 -2.99 31.99
C SER A 640 -42.55 -2.37 32.29
N GLU A 641 -43.24 -2.92 33.31
CA GLU A 641 -44.56 -2.40 33.69
C GLU A 641 -44.54 -1.10 34.53
N SER A 642 -43.32 -0.65 34.91
CA SER A 642 -43.16 0.59 35.69
C SER A 642 -43.21 1.84 34.80
N THR A 643 -43.46 2.99 35.39
CA THR A 643 -43.34 4.27 34.69
C THR A 643 -41.88 4.56 34.39
N ASN A 644 -41.55 4.92 33.14
CA ASN A 644 -40.19 5.28 32.74
C ASN A 644 -39.82 6.69 33.20
N THR A 645 -39.39 6.77 34.47
CA THR A 645 -38.99 8.03 35.10
C THR A 645 -37.82 8.70 34.40
N LEU A 646 -36.87 7.93 33.86
CA LEU A 646 -35.69 8.48 33.15
C LEU A 646 -36.12 9.22 31.87
N LYS A 647 -37.00 8.62 31.04
CA LYS A 647 -37.54 9.29 29.85
C LYS A 647 -38.30 10.57 30.20
N GLN A 648 -39.18 10.52 31.22
CA GLN A 648 -39.90 11.69 31.67
C GLN A 648 -38.94 12.81 32.11
N MET A 649 -37.94 12.50 32.92
CA MET A 649 -36.98 13.52 33.37
C MET A 649 -36.07 14.06 32.25
N LEU A 650 -35.77 13.25 31.23
CA LEU A 650 -35.05 13.72 30.04
C LEU A 650 -35.89 14.72 29.20
N GLU A 651 -37.20 14.59 29.24
CA GLU A 651 -38.13 15.52 28.59
C GLU A 651 -38.38 16.78 29.44
N ASP A 652 -38.66 16.63 30.74
CA ASP A 652 -39.06 17.69 31.64
C ASP A 652 -37.92 18.50 32.25
N ASP A 653 -36.81 17.84 32.65
CA ASP A 653 -35.67 18.47 33.29
C ASP A 653 -34.33 17.79 32.86
N PRO A 654 -33.97 17.91 31.57
CA PRO A 654 -32.76 17.29 31.03
C PRO A 654 -31.46 17.79 31.70
N ASP A 655 -31.50 19.02 32.24
CA ASP A 655 -30.31 19.59 32.91
C ASP A 655 -29.98 18.88 34.22
N THR A 656 -31.00 18.59 35.05
CA THR A 656 -30.79 17.77 36.27
C THR A 656 -30.32 16.37 35.90
N VAL A 657 -30.87 15.71 34.89
CA VAL A 657 -30.40 14.37 34.45
C VAL A 657 -28.93 14.43 34.04
N ARG A 658 -28.55 15.42 33.22
CA ARG A 658 -27.18 15.66 32.78
C ARG A 658 -26.19 15.81 33.93
N GLU A 659 -26.53 16.69 34.89
CA GLU A 659 -25.68 16.99 36.05
C GLU A 659 -25.50 15.76 36.94
N VAL A 660 -26.57 15.05 37.23
CA VAL A 660 -26.57 13.89 38.11
C VAL A 660 -25.79 12.72 37.47
N LEU A 661 -26.11 12.39 36.23
CA LEU A 661 -25.43 11.26 35.54
C LEU A 661 -23.95 11.56 35.32
N SER A 662 -23.59 12.74 34.77
CA SER A 662 -22.20 13.09 34.57
C SER A 662 -21.42 13.10 35.87
N GLY A 663 -22.04 13.55 36.97
CA GLY A 663 -21.41 13.56 38.30
C GLY A 663 -21.20 12.16 38.87
N ILE A 664 -22.20 11.26 38.77
CA ILE A 664 -22.07 9.87 39.22
C ILE A 664 -21.04 9.10 38.39
N VAL A 665 -21.10 9.28 37.07
CA VAL A 665 -20.10 8.64 36.14
C VAL A 665 -18.69 9.22 36.42
N SER A 666 -18.58 10.50 36.80
CA SER A 666 -17.28 11.06 37.21
C SER A 666 -16.76 10.41 38.51
N ASN A 667 -17.63 10.13 39.49
CA ASN A 667 -17.22 9.39 40.68
C ASN A 667 -16.71 7.99 40.34
N LEU A 668 -17.43 7.30 39.44
CA LEU A 668 -16.98 5.98 38.95
C LEU A 668 -15.63 6.07 38.21
N TYR A 669 -15.47 7.10 37.33
CA TYR A 669 -14.20 7.37 36.66
C TYR A 669 -13.05 7.53 37.61
N ASP A 670 -13.22 8.36 38.65
CA ASP A 670 -12.20 8.65 39.67
C ASP A 670 -11.90 7.41 40.51
N GLY A 671 -12.95 6.64 40.90
CA GLY A 671 -12.80 5.37 41.62
C GLY A 671 -12.00 4.34 40.82
N LEU A 672 -12.34 4.14 39.55
CA LEU A 672 -11.59 3.24 38.67
C LEU A 672 -10.18 3.74 38.38
N THR A 673 -9.96 5.05 38.18
CA THR A 673 -8.64 5.65 38.01
C THR A 673 -7.75 5.37 39.20
N LYS A 674 -8.30 5.51 40.41
CA LYS A 674 -7.59 5.20 41.67
C LYS A 674 -7.20 3.72 41.75
N LYS A 675 -8.08 2.81 41.30
CA LYS A 675 -7.80 1.35 41.26
C LYS A 675 -6.73 0.98 40.24
N MET A 676 -6.60 1.73 39.15
CA MET A 676 -5.56 1.55 38.13
C MET A 676 -4.26 2.29 38.40
N GLY A 677 -4.13 2.92 39.57
CA GLY A 677 -2.95 3.69 39.93
C GLY A 677 -1.70 2.81 40.00
N THR A 678 -0.57 3.35 39.55
CA THR A 678 0.73 2.68 39.69
C THR A 678 1.10 2.47 41.14
N SER A 679 1.52 1.25 41.48
CA SER A 679 2.04 0.91 42.80
C SER A 679 3.34 0.10 42.68
N ARG A 680 3.91 -0.28 43.85
CA ARG A 680 5.02 -1.24 43.89
C ARG A 680 4.61 -2.61 43.32
N LEU A 681 3.33 -2.97 43.39
CA LEU A 681 2.78 -4.27 43.03
C LEU A 681 2.08 -4.29 41.68
N SER A 682 1.68 -3.11 41.16
CA SER A 682 0.92 -2.98 39.92
C SER A 682 1.51 -1.97 38.95
N SER A 683 1.36 -2.22 37.68
CA SER A 683 1.69 -1.29 36.57
C SER A 683 0.59 -0.26 36.39
N THR A 684 0.87 0.81 35.62
CA THR A 684 -0.13 1.80 35.23
C THR A 684 -1.20 1.12 34.34
N LEU A 685 -2.45 1.53 34.55
CA LEU A 685 -3.61 1.04 33.80
C LEU A 685 -3.92 -0.48 33.99
N THR A 686 -3.48 -1.02 35.14
CA THR A 686 -3.82 -2.40 35.53
C THR A 686 -4.64 -2.39 36.82
N PHE A 687 -5.68 -3.24 36.85
CA PHE A 687 -6.57 -3.40 38.01
C PHE A 687 -6.11 -4.49 38.99
N TYR A 688 -4.95 -5.12 38.77
CA TYR A 688 -4.41 -6.21 39.57
C TYR A 688 -2.90 -6.09 39.77
N ASN A 689 -2.35 -6.87 40.67
CA ASN A 689 -0.94 -6.85 41.03
C ASN A 689 -0.06 -7.60 40.02
N ASP A 690 0.03 -7.10 38.80
CA ASP A 690 0.76 -7.73 37.70
C ASP A 690 2.27 -7.90 37.95
N LYS A 691 2.92 -6.90 38.60
CA LYS A 691 4.35 -6.98 38.95
C LYS A 691 4.61 -8.02 40.05
N GLU A 692 3.73 -8.10 41.05
CA GLU A 692 3.81 -9.13 42.07
C GLU A 692 3.69 -10.53 41.50
N MET A 693 2.71 -10.76 40.59
CA MET A 693 2.54 -12.04 39.94
C MET A 693 3.75 -12.38 39.05
N ALA A 694 4.31 -11.41 38.33
CA ALA A 694 5.52 -11.59 37.51
C ALA A 694 6.73 -11.99 38.37
N SER A 695 6.89 -11.37 39.54
CA SER A 695 7.95 -11.74 40.49
C SER A 695 7.76 -13.17 41.01
N GLN A 696 6.55 -13.52 41.47
CA GLN A 696 6.24 -14.88 41.91
C GLN A 696 6.47 -15.94 40.85
N LEU A 697 6.12 -15.66 39.57
CA LEU A 697 6.40 -16.55 38.43
C LEU A 697 7.91 -16.73 38.21
N SER A 698 8.70 -15.67 38.37
CA SER A 698 10.16 -15.75 38.30
C SER A 698 10.73 -16.62 39.41
N ASP A 699 10.21 -16.46 40.65
CA ASP A 699 10.64 -17.26 41.80
C ASP A 699 10.31 -18.75 41.63
N TYR A 700 9.09 -19.07 41.11
CA TYR A 700 8.74 -20.48 40.83
C TYR A 700 9.61 -21.07 39.72
N LYS A 701 9.94 -20.32 38.67
CA LYS A 701 10.85 -20.80 37.63
C LYS A 701 12.22 -21.13 38.18
N LYS A 702 12.74 -20.29 39.04
CA LYS A 702 14.02 -20.54 39.71
C LYS A 702 13.94 -21.79 40.62
N GLU A 703 12.87 -21.90 41.42
CA GLU A 703 12.67 -23.05 42.32
C GLU A 703 12.56 -24.37 41.53
N ILE A 704 11.90 -24.36 40.36
CA ILE A 704 11.83 -25.54 39.48
C ILE A 704 13.23 -25.91 38.99
N SER A 705 14.00 -24.93 38.46
CA SER A 705 15.37 -25.18 38.02
C SER A 705 16.29 -25.71 39.12
N ASP A 706 16.14 -25.19 40.35
CA ASP A 706 16.87 -25.70 41.53
C ASP A 706 16.47 -27.16 41.84
N TRP A 707 15.17 -27.51 41.70
CA TRP A 707 14.70 -28.89 41.85
C TRP A 707 15.22 -29.81 40.75
N GLU A 708 15.20 -29.39 39.49
CA GLU A 708 15.79 -30.15 38.37
C GLU A 708 17.25 -30.53 38.62
N SER A 709 18.06 -29.55 39.06
CA SER A 709 19.46 -29.75 39.41
C SER A 709 19.64 -30.73 40.56
N LYS A 710 18.81 -30.58 41.63
CA LYS A 710 18.82 -31.49 42.78
C LYS A 710 18.42 -32.92 42.38
N LEU A 711 17.37 -33.08 41.60
CA LEU A 711 16.89 -34.37 41.15
C LEU A 711 17.92 -35.07 40.27
N SER A 712 18.57 -34.36 39.34
CA SER A 712 19.65 -34.90 38.52
C SER A 712 20.81 -35.42 39.39
N THR A 713 21.24 -34.61 40.37
CA THR A 713 22.30 -35.00 41.33
C THR A 713 21.89 -36.22 42.19
N MET A 714 20.65 -36.32 42.63
CA MET A 714 20.11 -37.44 43.38
C MET A 714 20.07 -38.73 42.50
N GLU A 715 19.60 -38.62 41.29
CA GLU A 715 19.55 -39.70 40.34
C GLU A 715 20.96 -40.26 40.06
N GLU A 716 21.90 -39.40 39.75
CA GLU A 716 23.32 -39.80 39.59
C GLU A 716 23.88 -40.51 40.83
N ARG A 717 23.54 -40.00 42.00
CA ARG A 717 23.98 -40.61 43.27
C ARG A 717 23.37 -42.03 43.45
N TYR A 718 22.10 -42.21 43.16
CA TYR A 718 21.44 -43.51 43.26
C TYR A 718 22.03 -44.51 42.26
N TYR A 719 22.23 -44.12 41.01
CA TYR A 719 22.90 -44.98 40.03
C TYR A 719 24.34 -45.33 40.41
N SER A 720 25.10 -44.36 40.98
CA SER A 720 26.45 -44.61 41.51
C SER A 720 26.43 -45.62 42.64
N GLN A 721 25.48 -45.53 43.58
CA GLN A 721 25.33 -46.48 44.69
C GLN A 721 24.99 -47.89 44.21
N PHE A 722 24.03 -47.99 43.28
CA PHE A 722 23.69 -49.30 42.68
C PHE A 722 24.85 -49.89 41.86
N THR A 723 25.56 -49.08 41.12
CA THR A 723 26.77 -49.51 40.38
C THR A 723 27.87 -50.04 41.33
N ALA A 724 28.06 -49.38 42.49
CA ALA A 724 29.01 -49.84 43.51
C ALA A 724 28.56 -51.13 44.16
N MET A 725 27.25 -51.27 44.42
CA MET A 725 26.67 -52.53 44.92
C MET A 725 26.84 -53.68 43.95
N GLU A 726 26.53 -53.49 42.66
CA GLU A 726 26.72 -54.49 41.59
C GLU A 726 28.19 -54.94 41.47
N LYS A 727 29.12 -53.97 41.49
CA LYS A 727 30.57 -54.28 41.51
C LYS A 727 30.96 -55.14 42.73
N SER A 728 30.42 -54.80 43.91
CA SER A 728 30.72 -55.56 45.13
C SER A 728 30.11 -56.98 45.09
N LEU A 729 28.92 -57.16 44.57
CA LEU A 729 28.27 -58.43 44.33
C LEU A 729 29.04 -59.30 43.34
N ALA A 730 29.50 -58.67 42.23
CA ALA A 730 30.34 -59.36 41.23
C ALA A 730 31.67 -59.83 41.83
N SER A 731 32.28 -59.06 42.70
CA SER A 731 33.50 -59.42 43.40
C SER A 731 33.27 -60.60 44.40
N LEU A 732 32.16 -60.55 45.15
CA LEU A 732 31.76 -61.63 46.06
C LEU A 732 31.45 -62.93 45.30
N GLN A 733 30.79 -62.85 44.19
CA GLN A 733 30.45 -64.01 43.33
C GLN A 733 31.72 -64.59 42.69
N SER A 734 32.70 -63.76 42.28
CA SER A 734 34.02 -64.22 41.84
C SER A 734 34.80 -64.92 42.96
N GLN A 735 34.75 -64.36 44.17
CA GLN A 735 35.38 -65.00 45.36
C GLN A 735 34.69 -66.33 45.69
N GLN A 736 33.35 -66.38 45.64
CA GLN A 736 32.59 -67.62 45.88
C GLN A 736 32.96 -68.69 44.83
N ASN A 737 33.01 -68.30 43.53
CA ASN A 737 33.41 -69.20 42.46
C ASN A 737 34.84 -69.72 42.64
N SER A 738 35.74 -68.82 43.08
CA SER A 738 37.11 -69.20 43.36
C SER A 738 37.16 -70.15 44.57
N LEU A 739 36.37 -69.93 45.62
CA LEU A 739 36.31 -70.81 46.80
C LEU A 739 35.72 -72.19 46.42
N SER A 740 34.67 -72.22 45.58
CA SER A 740 34.08 -73.46 45.07
C SER A 740 35.03 -74.27 44.23
N GLN A 741 35.92 -73.60 43.46
CA GLN A 741 37.03 -74.25 42.71
C GLN A 741 38.09 -74.84 43.63
N TYR A 742 38.31 -74.26 44.82
CA TYR A 742 39.27 -74.77 45.80
C TYR A 742 38.68 -75.93 46.63
N LEU A 743 37.36 -76.08 46.70
CA LEU A 743 36.65 -77.08 47.49
C LEU A 743 36.15 -78.27 46.67
N SER A 744 36.23 -78.20 45.35
CA SER A 744 35.94 -79.27 44.37
C SER A 744 37.20 -79.94 43.96
#